data_8db7dc5868ee9b9b3a3eba835e2ead8f
#
_entry.id   8db7dc5868ee9b9b3a3eba835e2ead8f
#
_cell.length_a   1.000
_cell.length_b   1.000
_cell.length_c   1.000
_cell.angle_alpha   90.00
_cell.angle_beta   90.00
_cell.angle_gamma   90.00
#
_symmetry.space_group_name_H-M   'P 1'
#
loop_
_entity.id
_entity.type
_entity.pdbx_description
1 polymer ?
#
loop_
_entity_poly.entity_id
_entity_poly.type
_entity_poly.pdbx_seq_one_letter_code
_entity_poly.pdbx_strand_id
1 'polypeptide(L)'
;MLEILGPHIDLITNRGGSVEEMHNDLLILDEYNKKHGTDILLCHTEFRAPVTRNEGNTDGLNQKDTGGEETLFNASIRWGFAMNMVEQYIAYQNMGGSFFTANYTNLSDGWGECLINTPKEGTYLNAPGVAFALLNSLDIAYPQIIEQEKENQDIVIQAAWNKRRDKLTLVVLNFSQNTQSCKIDFSQIKKSFRVRKGMKIAPQSDLSFNTLQHPEEVKVESFVPSTGKMMKLGLPGNSLIVVELQAERSHGIHVNASTGNDVSIGSLAYPLKTIQAAADMAEPGDTVIVHEGIYRERVSPSRGGESEEKPIVFMAAKGENVEIKGSEVMKGWKKVNDTTWEVGIPNKFFGGFNPYAETLHGDWFERGKWCHTGEIYLNDIALMENPSLSNVLQNKGDSLLWFCKVEQDTTRLYANFGDKNPNQELVEINVRQSVFYPERPYVNYIVVNGFKLSQAATPWAPPTAEQIGLLGTHWSKGWVIENNTITHSKCVGITLGKYGDEWDNKSESEEGYVNCVKRALRHNWNREHIGGHLVRNNTVAYCGQAGIAGSLGAIFSKIKNNTVHDISTQNLFWGYEMAGIKIHAAVDVEISGNHIYRVEGGIWLDWMAQGARVTRNLLHDNRVVEVSFEVNHGPILVDNNLFLSPELAQIKLSQGMAFVHNLIVWKVWKLNNVDPRKTPYLAPHGTEIMGYHDCPCGNVSYFNNIFTRAEMTEYDDCVLPVQMEKNCYWGEAVSSGLDKNATVNSGFDADIQVIEKTDGWYLQINVPENWKDEKFRDKVSTKDLGRASIPDQSFNKENGTVIDLIEDYWGQNRKGQKKYYPGPIDFTTNGGKVMLKVYDK
;
A
#
# COMPACT_ATOMS: atom_id res chain seq x y z
N MET A 1 -21.91 -6.02 -36.62
CA MET A 1 -22.36 -5.43 -35.35
C MET A 1 -21.19 -5.01 -34.47
N LEU A 2 -20.23 -5.87 -34.19
CA LEU A 2 -19.03 -5.55 -33.40
C LEU A 2 -18.22 -4.37 -33.93
N GLU A 3 -18.02 -4.26 -35.24
CA GLU A 3 -17.26 -3.14 -35.86
C GLU A 3 -17.92 -1.75 -35.63
N ILE A 4 -19.24 -1.73 -35.38
CA ILE A 4 -20.00 -0.49 -35.15
C ILE A 4 -20.17 -0.19 -33.65
N LEU A 5 -20.55 -1.20 -32.84
CA LEU A 5 -20.91 -1.04 -31.45
C LEU A 5 -19.75 -1.33 -30.48
N GLY A 6 -18.79 -2.17 -30.89
CA GLY A 6 -17.70 -2.62 -30.03
C GLY A 6 -16.93 -1.51 -29.32
N PRO A 7 -16.63 -0.35 -29.96
CA PRO A 7 -15.96 0.77 -29.25
C PRO A 7 -16.78 1.41 -28.13
N HIS A 8 -18.06 1.04 -27.97
CA HIS A 8 -19.03 1.71 -27.08
C HIS A 8 -19.72 0.75 -26.09
N ILE A 9 -19.29 -0.51 -26.03
CA ILE A 9 -19.91 -1.53 -25.17
C ILE A 9 -18.85 -2.32 -24.41
N ASP A 10 -19.20 -2.74 -23.20
CA ASP A 10 -18.34 -3.55 -22.33
C ASP A 10 -18.83 -5.01 -22.21
N LEU A 11 -20.09 -5.29 -22.56
CA LEU A 11 -20.71 -6.58 -22.41
C LEU A 11 -21.67 -6.89 -23.56
N ILE A 12 -21.57 -8.11 -24.10
CA ILE A 12 -22.56 -8.67 -25.03
C ILE A 12 -23.30 -9.78 -24.32
N THR A 13 -24.63 -9.79 -24.46
CA THR A 13 -25.47 -10.88 -23.97
C THR A 13 -25.98 -11.74 -25.11
N ASN A 14 -25.89 -13.06 -24.93
CA ASN A 14 -26.53 -14.02 -25.83
C ASN A 14 -27.64 -14.75 -25.06
N ARG A 15 -28.81 -14.96 -25.71
CA ARG A 15 -29.95 -15.64 -25.15
C ARG A 15 -30.21 -16.94 -25.93
N GLY A 16 -29.89 -18.05 -25.34
CA GLY A 16 -30.03 -19.37 -25.98
C GLY A 16 -28.85 -19.68 -26.90
N GLY A 17 -28.81 -20.89 -27.38
CA GLY A 17 -27.76 -21.44 -28.20
C GLY A 17 -27.12 -22.68 -27.59
N SER A 18 -26.46 -23.47 -28.41
CA SER A 18 -25.67 -24.60 -27.96
C SER A 18 -24.34 -24.14 -27.38
N VAL A 19 -23.66 -25.01 -26.64
CA VAL A 19 -22.26 -24.75 -26.16
C VAL A 19 -21.32 -24.45 -27.33
N GLU A 20 -21.52 -25.10 -28.48
CA GLU A 20 -20.71 -24.89 -29.68
C GLU A 20 -20.93 -23.50 -30.29
N GLU A 21 -22.20 -23.04 -30.38
CA GLU A 21 -22.52 -21.69 -30.82
C GLU A 21 -21.93 -20.64 -29.91
N MET A 22 -22.04 -20.78 -28.59
CA MET A 22 -21.43 -19.87 -27.62
C MET A 22 -19.91 -19.84 -27.73
N HIS A 23 -19.29 -21.00 -27.97
CA HIS A 23 -17.84 -21.07 -28.19
C HIS A 23 -17.42 -20.34 -29.45
N ASN A 24 -18.16 -20.48 -30.54
CA ASN A 24 -17.92 -19.77 -31.81
C ASN A 24 -18.08 -18.25 -31.63
N ASP A 25 -19.13 -17.81 -30.93
CA ASP A 25 -19.33 -16.38 -30.61
C ASP A 25 -18.19 -15.82 -29.78
N LEU A 26 -17.69 -16.60 -28.81
CA LEU A 26 -16.55 -16.23 -27.97
C LEU A 26 -15.26 -16.11 -28.80
N LEU A 27 -14.98 -17.03 -29.72
CA LEU A 27 -13.81 -16.94 -30.60
C LEU A 27 -13.84 -15.68 -31.48
N ILE A 28 -15.01 -15.34 -32.00
CA ILE A 28 -15.21 -14.11 -32.83
C ILE A 28 -14.94 -12.87 -31.95
N LEU A 29 -15.44 -12.88 -30.70
CA LEU A 29 -15.26 -11.77 -29.77
C LEU A 29 -13.81 -11.61 -29.31
N ASP A 30 -13.13 -12.70 -29.00
CA ASP A 30 -11.71 -12.69 -28.61
C ASP A 30 -10.80 -12.19 -29.75
N GLU A 31 -11.10 -12.59 -30.98
CA GLU A 31 -10.39 -12.06 -32.16
C GLU A 31 -10.63 -10.55 -32.35
N TYR A 32 -11.89 -10.10 -32.19
CA TYR A 32 -12.22 -8.68 -32.22
C TYR A 32 -11.51 -7.89 -31.12
N ASN A 33 -11.56 -8.36 -29.86
CA ASN A 33 -10.90 -7.74 -28.71
C ASN A 33 -9.39 -7.60 -28.96
N LYS A 34 -8.74 -8.67 -29.43
CA LYS A 34 -7.32 -8.67 -29.78
C LYS A 34 -6.98 -7.68 -30.90
N LYS A 35 -7.81 -7.61 -31.94
CA LYS A 35 -7.60 -6.71 -33.09
C LYS A 35 -7.76 -5.23 -32.72
N HIS A 36 -8.72 -4.90 -31.85
CA HIS A 36 -9.12 -3.53 -31.55
C HIS A 36 -8.62 -3.04 -30.16
N GLY A 37 -7.98 -3.90 -29.36
CA GLY A 37 -7.52 -3.58 -27.99
C GLY A 37 -8.68 -3.29 -27.03
N THR A 38 -9.78 -4.03 -27.17
CA THR A 38 -10.97 -3.94 -26.32
C THR A 38 -11.04 -5.15 -25.39
N ASP A 39 -11.79 -5.05 -24.30
CA ASP A 39 -12.02 -6.11 -23.30
C ASP A 39 -13.52 -6.40 -23.16
N ILE A 40 -14.23 -6.51 -24.28
CA ILE A 40 -15.67 -6.79 -24.29
C ILE A 40 -15.90 -8.22 -23.78
N LEU A 41 -16.85 -8.40 -22.88
CA LEU A 41 -17.19 -9.69 -22.28
C LEU A 41 -18.44 -10.31 -22.91
N LEU A 42 -18.52 -11.65 -22.93
CA LEU A 42 -19.69 -12.41 -23.38
C LEU A 42 -20.42 -13.01 -22.17
N CYS A 43 -21.73 -12.78 -22.09
CA CYS A 43 -22.61 -13.34 -21.06
C CYS A 43 -23.74 -14.15 -21.69
N HIS A 44 -23.94 -15.38 -21.20
CA HIS A 44 -25.11 -16.18 -21.54
C HIS A 44 -26.20 -15.93 -20.50
N THR A 45 -27.24 -15.21 -20.87
CA THR A 45 -28.27 -14.73 -19.91
C THR A 45 -29.31 -15.75 -19.57
N GLU A 46 -29.53 -16.74 -20.44
CA GLU A 46 -30.55 -17.82 -20.21
C GLU A 46 -30.01 -19.12 -20.78
N PHE A 47 -29.35 -19.96 -19.96
CA PHE A 47 -29.02 -21.30 -20.39
C PHE A 47 -29.93 -22.34 -19.78
N ARG A 48 -30.23 -23.39 -20.54
CA ARG A 48 -30.89 -24.60 -20.07
C ARG A 48 -30.19 -25.83 -20.66
N ALA A 49 -30.26 -26.94 -19.91
CA ALA A 49 -29.68 -28.18 -20.36
C ALA A 49 -30.55 -28.83 -21.46
N PRO A 50 -29.96 -29.60 -22.38
CA PRO A 50 -30.71 -30.47 -23.27
C PRO A 50 -31.38 -31.56 -22.45
N VAL A 51 -32.58 -31.95 -22.88
CA VAL A 51 -33.36 -33.01 -22.18
C VAL A 51 -32.66 -34.37 -22.32
N THR A 52 -32.06 -34.62 -23.49
CA THR A 52 -31.24 -35.81 -23.72
C THR A 52 -29.82 -35.38 -24.14
N ARG A 53 -28.81 -36.15 -23.73
CA ARG A 53 -27.38 -35.80 -23.94
C ARG A 53 -26.99 -35.68 -25.41
N ASN A 54 -27.63 -36.39 -26.31
CA ASN A 54 -27.28 -36.51 -27.74
C ASN A 54 -28.16 -35.67 -28.66
N GLU A 55 -29.15 -35.00 -28.15
CA GLU A 55 -30.04 -34.12 -28.94
C GLU A 55 -29.58 -32.68 -28.71
N GLY A 56 -29.28 -31.98 -29.82
CA GLY A 56 -29.07 -30.54 -29.76
C GLY A 56 -30.26 -29.83 -29.11
N ASN A 57 -30.07 -28.61 -28.66
CA ASN A 57 -31.07 -27.78 -27.94
C ASN A 57 -32.47 -27.96 -28.55
N THR A 58 -33.29 -28.81 -27.93
CA THR A 58 -34.65 -29.08 -28.40
C THR A 58 -35.55 -27.96 -27.91
N ASP A 59 -35.67 -26.89 -28.72
CA ASP A 59 -36.80 -25.97 -28.61
C ASP A 59 -38.12 -26.71 -28.90
N GLY A 60 -38.55 -27.42 -27.87
CA GLY A 60 -39.82 -28.13 -27.86
C GLY A 60 -39.69 -29.62 -28.06
N LEU A 61 -39.76 -30.39 -26.97
CA LEU A 61 -40.36 -31.68 -26.94
C LEU A 61 -41.80 -31.47 -27.43
N ASN A 62 -42.05 -31.75 -28.74
CA ASN A 62 -43.40 -31.84 -29.23
C ASN A 62 -44.12 -32.91 -28.44
N GLN A 63 -45.33 -32.66 -27.94
CA GLN A 63 -46.21 -33.63 -27.32
C GLN A 63 -46.36 -34.95 -28.09
N LYS A 64 -45.92 -34.97 -29.36
CA LYS A 64 -46.00 -36.16 -30.23
C LYS A 64 -44.89 -37.20 -30.01
N ASP A 65 -43.73 -36.79 -29.48
CA ASP A 65 -42.56 -37.68 -29.37
C ASP A 65 -42.50 -38.40 -28.02
N THR A 66 -43.28 -37.99 -27.04
CA THR A 66 -43.34 -38.56 -25.68
C THR A 66 -44.55 -39.45 -25.41
N GLY A 67 -45.26 -39.84 -26.45
CA GLY A 67 -46.47 -40.66 -26.26
C GLY A 67 -47.62 -39.97 -25.53
N GLY A 68 -47.59 -38.66 -25.40
CA GLY A 68 -48.74 -37.85 -24.91
C GLY A 68 -48.81 -37.60 -23.41
N GLU A 69 -47.95 -38.21 -22.58
CA GLU A 69 -48.02 -38.07 -21.13
C GLU A 69 -46.78 -37.29 -20.52
N GLU A 70 -45.69 -37.16 -21.22
CA GLU A 70 -44.51 -36.45 -20.72
C GLU A 70 -44.46 -34.98 -21.22
N THR A 71 -44.56 -34.07 -20.27
CA THR A 71 -44.35 -32.64 -20.54
C THR A 71 -42.88 -32.29 -20.32
N LEU A 72 -42.39 -31.20 -20.92
CA LEU A 72 -41.05 -30.66 -20.68
C LEU A 72 -40.78 -30.52 -19.15
N PHE A 73 -41.82 -30.18 -18.39
CA PHE A 73 -41.75 -30.11 -16.93
C PHE A 73 -41.37 -31.46 -16.30
N ASN A 74 -42.02 -32.55 -16.71
CA ASN A 74 -41.72 -33.86 -16.15
C ASN A 74 -40.31 -34.35 -16.50
N ALA A 75 -39.81 -34.01 -17.66
CA ALA A 75 -38.46 -34.36 -18.05
C ALA A 75 -37.38 -33.51 -17.30
N SER A 76 -37.61 -32.21 -17.16
CA SER A 76 -36.68 -31.27 -16.58
C SER A 76 -36.47 -31.37 -15.07
N ILE A 77 -37.37 -32.03 -14.34
CA ILE A 77 -37.19 -32.25 -12.91
C ILE A 77 -36.36 -33.51 -12.57
N ARG A 78 -36.02 -34.33 -13.57
CA ARG A 78 -35.35 -35.65 -13.40
C ARG A 78 -33.82 -35.47 -13.24
N TRP A 79 -33.19 -36.50 -12.68
CA TRP A 79 -31.75 -36.53 -12.48
C TRP A 79 -30.95 -36.55 -13.76
N GLY A 80 -31.38 -37.21 -14.81
CA GLY A 80 -30.73 -37.20 -16.12
C GLY A 80 -30.59 -35.79 -16.70
N PHE A 81 -31.65 -34.97 -16.58
CA PHE A 81 -31.60 -33.57 -16.96
C PHE A 81 -30.59 -32.76 -16.10
N ALA A 82 -30.57 -33.03 -14.79
CA ALA A 82 -29.60 -32.40 -13.89
C ALA A 82 -28.16 -32.72 -14.28
N MET A 83 -27.87 -33.94 -14.68
CA MET A 83 -26.55 -34.35 -15.17
C MET A 83 -26.17 -33.63 -16.46
N ASN A 84 -27.09 -33.49 -17.40
CA ASN A 84 -26.85 -32.72 -18.63
C ASN A 84 -26.57 -31.23 -18.34
N MET A 85 -27.28 -30.66 -17.35
CA MET A 85 -27.07 -29.30 -16.87
C MET A 85 -25.63 -29.13 -16.30
N VAL A 86 -25.18 -30.11 -15.50
CA VAL A 86 -23.80 -30.06 -14.94
C VAL A 86 -22.74 -30.18 -16.04
N GLU A 87 -22.96 -31.05 -17.04
CA GLU A 87 -22.04 -31.18 -18.19
C GLU A 87 -21.92 -29.86 -18.96
N GLN A 88 -23.03 -29.20 -19.22
CA GLN A 88 -23.06 -27.91 -19.88
C GLN A 88 -22.38 -26.80 -19.05
N TYR A 89 -22.62 -26.81 -17.74
CA TYR A 89 -21.94 -25.90 -16.82
C TYR A 89 -20.40 -26.08 -16.86
N ILE A 90 -19.92 -27.33 -16.88
CA ILE A 90 -18.51 -27.64 -17.02
C ILE A 90 -17.97 -27.11 -18.36
N ALA A 91 -18.70 -27.28 -19.44
CA ALA A 91 -18.31 -26.81 -20.76
C ALA A 91 -18.18 -25.28 -20.79
N TYR A 92 -19.12 -24.54 -20.22
CA TYR A 92 -19.03 -23.09 -20.12
C TYR A 92 -17.85 -22.61 -19.26
N GLN A 93 -17.59 -23.27 -18.15
CA GLN A 93 -16.42 -22.91 -17.31
C GLN A 93 -15.09 -23.13 -18.03
N ASN A 94 -15.02 -24.10 -18.94
CA ASN A 94 -13.83 -24.42 -19.72
C ASN A 94 -13.61 -23.49 -20.93
N MET A 95 -14.57 -22.64 -21.28
CA MET A 95 -14.42 -21.72 -22.42
C MET A 95 -13.30 -20.70 -22.21
N GLY A 96 -13.19 -20.14 -20.99
CA GLY A 96 -12.17 -19.13 -20.71
C GLY A 96 -12.35 -17.83 -21.51
N GLY A 97 -11.24 -17.14 -21.81
CA GLY A 97 -11.24 -15.93 -22.64
C GLY A 97 -12.14 -14.83 -22.11
N SER A 98 -12.87 -14.19 -23.01
CA SER A 98 -13.83 -13.11 -22.67
C SER A 98 -15.20 -13.62 -22.15
N PHE A 99 -15.33 -14.91 -21.83
CA PHE A 99 -16.59 -15.46 -21.29
C PHE A 99 -16.75 -15.06 -19.81
N PHE A 100 -17.85 -14.37 -19.50
CA PHE A 100 -18.07 -13.78 -18.18
C PHE A 100 -18.92 -14.65 -17.25
N THR A 101 -20.12 -15.05 -17.72
CA THR A 101 -21.07 -15.81 -16.90
C THR A 101 -22.13 -16.51 -17.73
N ALA A 102 -22.73 -17.54 -17.16
CA ALA A 102 -23.97 -18.15 -17.65
C ALA A 102 -24.99 -18.25 -16.52
N ASN A 103 -26.21 -17.81 -16.79
CA ASN A 103 -27.30 -17.78 -15.81
C ASN A 103 -28.36 -18.86 -16.14
N TYR A 104 -28.71 -19.71 -15.16
CA TYR A 104 -29.80 -20.67 -15.33
C TYR A 104 -31.13 -19.94 -15.36
N THR A 105 -32.05 -20.38 -16.28
CA THR A 105 -33.21 -19.57 -16.65
C THR A 105 -34.23 -19.38 -15.54
N ASN A 106 -34.59 -20.43 -14.80
CA ASN A 106 -35.74 -20.41 -13.86
C ASN A 106 -35.37 -20.86 -12.45
N LEU A 107 -35.59 -20.00 -11.48
CA LEU A 107 -35.34 -20.32 -10.08
C LEU A 107 -36.53 -21.07 -9.48
N SER A 108 -37.79 -20.69 -9.79
CA SER A 108 -39.01 -21.26 -9.24
C SER A 108 -40.04 -21.63 -10.33
N ASP A 109 -41.04 -22.42 -9.96
CA ASP A 109 -42.05 -22.96 -10.85
C ASP A 109 -42.82 -21.95 -11.71
N GLY A 110 -43.35 -22.41 -12.82
CA GLY A 110 -44.20 -21.66 -13.74
C GLY A 110 -44.05 -22.11 -15.19
N TRP A 111 -42.90 -22.62 -15.61
CA TRP A 111 -42.62 -23.04 -16.99
C TRP A 111 -42.01 -24.45 -17.12
N GLY A 112 -41.95 -25.21 -16.01
CA GLY A 112 -41.44 -26.58 -16.00
C GLY A 112 -39.95 -26.76 -15.85
N GLU A 113 -39.16 -25.74 -16.10
CA GLU A 113 -37.68 -25.77 -15.98
C GLU A 113 -37.27 -25.01 -14.73
N CYS A 114 -37.49 -25.55 -13.52
CA CYS A 114 -37.21 -24.85 -12.29
C CYS A 114 -36.26 -25.61 -11.36
N LEU A 115 -35.51 -24.86 -10.54
CA LEU A 115 -34.62 -25.42 -9.51
C LEU A 115 -35.40 -25.72 -8.24
N ILE A 116 -36.40 -24.92 -7.91
CA ILE A 116 -37.21 -24.99 -6.70
C ILE A 116 -38.68 -25.18 -7.06
N ASN A 117 -39.31 -26.20 -6.50
CA ASN A 117 -40.74 -26.45 -6.62
C ASN A 117 -41.48 -25.92 -5.40
N THR A 118 -42.57 -25.16 -5.58
CA THR A 118 -43.29 -24.46 -4.53
C THR A 118 -44.80 -24.76 -4.56
N PRO A 119 -45.22 -26.03 -4.43
CA PRO A 119 -46.64 -26.33 -4.28
C PRO A 119 -47.22 -25.71 -3.00
N LYS A 120 -48.57 -25.59 -2.90
CA LYS A 120 -49.22 -24.95 -1.75
C LYS A 120 -48.86 -25.57 -0.41
N GLU A 121 -48.52 -26.85 -0.40
CA GLU A 121 -48.25 -27.65 0.79
C GLU A 121 -46.78 -27.56 1.28
N GLY A 122 -45.88 -26.96 0.50
CA GLY A 122 -44.46 -26.85 0.89
C GLY A 122 -43.53 -26.49 -0.25
N THR A 123 -42.19 -26.56 0.01
CA THR A 123 -41.16 -26.26 -0.97
C THR A 123 -40.08 -27.34 -0.96
N TYR A 124 -39.60 -27.74 -2.13
CA TYR A 124 -38.49 -28.69 -2.26
C TYR A 124 -37.62 -28.36 -3.50
N LEU A 125 -36.36 -28.82 -3.48
CA LEU A 125 -35.46 -28.70 -4.63
C LEU A 125 -35.74 -29.82 -5.63
N ASN A 126 -35.89 -29.48 -6.91
CA ASN A 126 -35.84 -30.47 -7.99
C ASN A 126 -34.42 -31.07 -8.12
N ALA A 127 -34.26 -32.17 -8.86
CA ALA A 127 -32.94 -32.75 -9.08
C ALA A 127 -31.91 -31.74 -9.66
N PRO A 128 -32.23 -30.90 -10.66
CA PRO A 128 -31.38 -29.80 -11.08
C PRO A 128 -31.07 -28.81 -9.95
N GLY A 129 -32.03 -28.49 -9.08
CA GLY A 129 -31.84 -27.60 -7.94
C GLY A 129 -30.82 -28.15 -6.93
N VAL A 130 -30.86 -29.45 -6.67
CA VAL A 130 -29.88 -30.12 -5.80
C VAL A 130 -28.48 -30.05 -6.39
N ALA A 131 -28.35 -30.33 -7.70
CA ALA A 131 -27.05 -30.26 -8.39
C ALA A 131 -26.52 -28.82 -8.45
N PHE A 132 -27.40 -27.85 -8.78
CA PHE A 132 -27.05 -26.45 -8.84
C PHE A 132 -26.58 -25.88 -7.48
N ALA A 133 -27.30 -26.23 -6.40
CA ALA A 133 -26.89 -25.82 -5.05
C ALA A 133 -25.52 -26.40 -4.65
N LEU A 134 -25.23 -27.63 -5.05
CA LEU A 134 -23.92 -28.24 -4.82
C LEU A 134 -22.85 -27.48 -5.59
N LEU A 135 -23.01 -27.28 -6.90
CA LEU A 135 -22.01 -26.59 -7.74
C LEU A 135 -21.78 -25.15 -7.30
N ASN A 136 -22.83 -24.40 -6.95
CA ASN A 136 -22.73 -23.02 -6.51
C ASN A 136 -22.05 -22.87 -5.13
N SER A 137 -21.92 -23.95 -4.38
CA SER A 137 -21.18 -24.00 -3.12
C SER A 137 -19.67 -24.17 -3.31
N LEU A 138 -19.21 -24.44 -4.54
CA LEU A 138 -17.81 -24.74 -4.84
C LEU A 138 -17.01 -23.46 -5.12
N ASP A 139 -15.81 -23.38 -4.54
CA ASP A 139 -14.86 -22.30 -4.75
C ASP A 139 -13.97 -22.64 -5.96
N ILE A 140 -14.49 -22.44 -7.18
CA ILE A 140 -13.85 -22.74 -8.45
C ILE A 140 -13.51 -21.44 -9.19
N ALA A 141 -12.27 -21.29 -9.67
CA ALA A 141 -11.83 -20.11 -10.43
C ALA A 141 -11.04 -20.42 -11.69
N TYR A 142 -10.15 -21.42 -11.63
CA TYR A 142 -9.21 -21.69 -12.71
C TYR A 142 -9.31 -23.14 -13.18
N PRO A 143 -10.07 -23.41 -14.27
CA PRO A 143 -10.13 -24.74 -14.86
C PRO A 143 -8.76 -25.25 -15.30
N GLN A 144 -8.56 -26.57 -15.20
CA GLN A 144 -7.31 -27.24 -15.59
C GLN A 144 -7.57 -28.20 -16.73
N ILE A 145 -6.64 -28.27 -17.67
CA ILE A 145 -6.67 -29.27 -18.73
C ILE A 145 -6.43 -30.65 -18.10
N ILE A 146 -7.28 -31.62 -18.42
CA ILE A 146 -7.17 -33.01 -18.01
C ILE A 146 -6.82 -33.85 -19.23
N GLU A 147 -5.68 -34.55 -19.19
CA GLU A 147 -5.34 -35.57 -20.19
C GLU A 147 -6.02 -36.88 -19.83
N GLN A 148 -6.76 -37.46 -20.73
CA GLN A 148 -7.39 -38.80 -20.56
C GLN A 148 -6.60 -39.84 -21.34
N GLU A 149 -6.10 -40.88 -20.68
CA GLU A 149 -5.41 -42.02 -21.33
C GLU A 149 -6.34 -42.83 -22.24
N LYS A 150 -7.63 -42.89 -21.89
CA LYS A 150 -8.70 -43.50 -22.69
C LYS A 150 -9.92 -42.62 -22.66
N GLU A 151 -10.38 -42.21 -23.83
CA GLU A 151 -11.67 -41.54 -23.94
C GLU A 151 -12.81 -42.50 -23.52
N ASN A 152 -13.60 -42.03 -22.56
CA ASN A 152 -14.84 -42.68 -22.18
C ASN A 152 -15.95 -41.65 -22.26
N GLN A 153 -16.80 -41.75 -23.24
CA GLN A 153 -17.90 -40.78 -23.50
C GLN A 153 -18.92 -40.71 -22.35
N ASP A 154 -18.98 -41.76 -21.52
CA ASP A 154 -19.90 -41.76 -20.35
C ASP A 154 -19.31 -41.02 -19.13
N ILE A 155 -18.03 -40.67 -19.14
CA ILE A 155 -17.39 -40.00 -18.01
C ILE A 155 -16.92 -38.62 -18.42
N VAL A 156 -17.43 -37.60 -17.70
CA VAL A 156 -16.98 -36.21 -17.85
C VAL A 156 -16.25 -35.80 -16.57
N ILE A 157 -15.06 -35.21 -16.70
CA ILE A 157 -14.24 -34.81 -15.57
C ILE A 157 -13.81 -33.36 -15.77
N GLN A 158 -13.94 -32.58 -14.70
CA GLN A 158 -13.34 -31.24 -14.59
C GLN A 158 -12.48 -31.19 -13.35
N ALA A 159 -11.30 -30.57 -13.45
CA ALA A 159 -10.53 -30.12 -12.31
C ALA A 159 -10.40 -28.60 -12.37
N ALA A 160 -10.51 -27.95 -11.24
CA ALA A 160 -10.33 -26.51 -11.19
C ALA A 160 -9.74 -26.08 -9.84
N TRP A 161 -8.81 -25.12 -9.89
CA TRP A 161 -8.31 -24.46 -8.70
C TRP A 161 -9.28 -23.36 -8.24
N ASN A 162 -9.33 -23.13 -6.93
CA ASN A 162 -9.93 -21.92 -6.41
C ASN A 162 -9.02 -20.69 -6.69
N LYS A 163 -9.54 -19.49 -6.43
CA LYS A 163 -8.82 -18.23 -6.68
C LYS A 163 -7.47 -18.16 -5.97
N ARG A 164 -7.32 -18.82 -4.82
CA ARG A 164 -6.09 -18.88 -4.01
C ARG A 164 -5.14 -20.01 -4.42
N ARG A 165 -5.57 -20.92 -5.29
CA ARG A 165 -4.80 -22.12 -5.74
C ARG A 165 -4.28 -23.00 -4.61
N ASP A 166 -4.99 -23.01 -3.51
CA ASP A 166 -4.75 -23.89 -2.38
C ASP A 166 -5.76 -25.03 -2.31
N LYS A 167 -6.87 -24.95 -3.07
CA LYS A 167 -7.88 -26.01 -3.20
C LYS A 167 -8.04 -26.40 -4.66
N LEU A 168 -7.99 -27.71 -4.92
CA LEU A 168 -8.32 -28.29 -6.20
C LEU A 168 -9.66 -29.03 -6.07
N THR A 169 -10.65 -28.62 -6.86
CA THR A 169 -11.96 -29.27 -6.92
C THR A 169 -12.03 -30.15 -8.16
N LEU A 170 -12.42 -31.38 -7.96
CA LEU A 170 -12.74 -32.34 -9.02
C LEU A 170 -14.24 -32.48 -9.11
N VAL A 171 -14.81 -32.34 -10.31
CA VAL A 171 -16.23 -32.62 -10.63
C VAL A 171 -16.24 -33.75 -11.63
N VAL A 172 -16.88 -34.86 -11.30
CA VAL A 172 -16.92 -36.07 -12.14
C VAL A 172 -18.34 -36.53 -12.34
N LEU A 173 -18.76 -36.68 -13.60
CA LEU A 173 -20.03 -37.26 -14.00
C LEU A 173 -19.83 -38.66 -14.54
N ASN A 174 -20.72 -39.59 -14.18
CA ASN A 174 -20.83 -40.90 -14.80
C ASN A 174 -22.26 -41.07 -15.36
N PHE A 175 -22.37 -41.00 -16.68
CA PHE A 175 -23.64 -41.19 -17.41
C PHE A 175 -24.00 -42.64 -17.66
N SER A 176 -23.08 -43.57 -17.41
CA SER A 176 -23.36 -45.01 -17.52
C SER A 176 -24.30 -45.44 -16.41
N GLN A 177 -25.20 -46.40 -16.71
CA GLN A 177 -26.04 -47.02 -15.68
C GLN A 177 -25.26 -47.92 -14.73
N ASN A 178 -24.01 -48.28 -15.10
CA ASN A 178 -23.15 -49.17 -14.32
C ASN A 178 -22.12 -48.37 -13.53
N THR A 179 -21.73 -48.94 -12.40
CA THR A 179 -20.61 -48.44 -11.64
C THR A 179 -19.31 -48.48 -12.46
N GLN A 180 -18.65 -47.37 -12.58
CA GLN A 180 -17.36 -47.19 -13.22
C GLN A 180 -16.27 -46.91 -12.18
N SER A 181 -15.02 -46.92 -12.58
CA SER A 181 -13.94 -46.41 -11.73
C SER A 181 -12.95 -45.59 -12.54
N CYS A 182 -12.51 -44.48 -11.99
CA CYS A 182 -11.42 -43.72 -12.58
C CYS A 182 -10.21 -43.65 -11.64
N LYS A 183 -9.03 -43.49 -12.25
CA LYS A 183 -7.81 -43.19 -11.53
C LYS A 183 -7.34 -41.81 -11.97
N ILE A 184 -7.11 -40.93 -11.01
CA ILE A 184 -6.63 -39.57 -11.26
C ILE A 184 -5.19 -39.49 -10.76
N ASP A 185 -4.27 -39.15 -11.66
CA ASP A 185 -2.84 -39.02 -11.38
C ASP A 185 -2.51 -37.53 -11.16
N PHE A 186 -1.99 -37.18 -9.98
CA PHE A 186 -1.50 -35.87 -9.61
C PHE A 186 0.00 -35.71 -9.71
N SER A 187 0.71 -36.68 -10.32
CA SER A 187 2.17 -36.65 -10.35
C SER A 187 2.76 -35.46 -11.08
N GLN A 188 2.01 -34.87 -12.04
CA GLN A 188 2.35 -33.65 -12.74
C GLN A 188 2.20 -32.40 -11.85
N ILE A 189 1.37 -32.49 -10.82
CA ILE A 189 1.16 -31.40 -9.87
C ILE A 189 2.14 -31.61 -8.70
N LYS A 190 3.20 -30.79 -8.63
CA LYS A 190 4.24 -30.89 -7.58
C LYS A 190 3.73 -30.40 -6.21
N LYS A 191 2.54 -30.84 -5.81
CA LYS A 191 1.94 -30.58 -4.50
C LYS A 191 1.38 -31.86 -3.91
N SER A 192 1.50 -32.05 -2.60
CA SER A 192 0.77 -33.07 -1.86
C SER A 192 -0.64 -32.57 -1.57
N PHE A 193 -1.59 -33.49 -1.59
CA PHE A 193 -3.00 -33.19 -1.35
C PHE A 193 -3.54 -33.98 -0.16
N ARG A 194 -4.40 -33.34 0.65
CA ARG A 194 -5.29 -34.03 1.57
C ARG A 194 -6.74 -33.84 1.10
N VAL A 195 -7.58 -34.87 1.24
CA VAL A 195 -9.01 -34.73 0.99
C VAL A 195 -9.61 -33.83 2.06
N ARG A 196 -10.31 -32.79 1.63
CA ARG A 196 -11.09 -31.90 2.48
C ARG A 196 -12.54 -32.40 2.59
N LYS A 197 -13.15 -32.72 1.45
CA LYS A 197 -14.55 -33.12 1.37
C LYS A 197 -14.79 -34.00 0.13
N GLY A 198 -15.56 -35.04 0.28
CA GLY A 198 -16.11 -35.81 -0.83
C GLY A 198 -17.65 -35.79 -0.76
N MET A 199 -18.28 -35.46 -1.86
CA MET A 199 -19.73 -35.35 -2.03
C MET A 199 -20.15 -36.11 -3.27
N LYS A 200 -21.31 -36.76 -3.21
CA LYS A 200 -21.87 -37.46 -4.37
C LYS A 200 -23.40 -37.27 -4.42
N ILE A 201 -23.94 -37.30 -5.60
CA ILE A 201 -25.33 -37.49 -5.89
C ILE A 201 -25.43 -38.74 -6.79
N ALA A 202 -26.05 -39.80 -6.32
CA ALA A 202 -26.12 -41.06 -7.04
C ALA A 202 -27.47 -41.75 -6.78
N PRO A 203 -28.56 -41.25 -7.36
CA PRO A 203 -29.90 -41.86 -7.24
C PRO A 203 -29.95 -43.19 -8.01
N GLN A 204 -31.01 -43.96 -7.82
CA GLN A 204 -31.14 -45.28 -8.41
C GLN A 204 -31.26 -45.26 -9.96
N SER A 205 -31.77 -44.16 -10.51
CA SER A 205 -32.00 -43.99 -11.95
C SER A 205 -31.80 -42.53 -12.38
N ASP A 206 -31.52 -42.33 -13.65
CA ASP A 206 -31.59 -41.03 -14.35
C ASP A 206 -33.00 -40.44 -14.35
N LEU A 207 -34.01 -41.27 -14.16
CA LEU A 207 -35.40 -40.86 -14.03
C LEU A 207 -35.81 -40.45 -12.60
N SER A 208 -34.93 -40.58 -11.60
CA SER A 208 -35.20 -40.19 -10.20
C SER A 208 -35.44 -38.70 -10.08
N PHE A 209 -36.37 -38.27 -9.24
CA PHE A 209 -36.72 -36.89 -8.97
C PHE A 209 -37.31 -36.73 -7.56
N ASN A 210 -37.20 -35.52 -7.02
CA ASN A 210 -37.78 -35.20 -5.71
C ASN A 210 -39.26 -34.82 -5.80
N THR A 211 -40.00 -35.16 -4.76
CA THR A 211 -41.39 -34.76 -4.56
C THR A 211 -41.58 -34.23 -3.15
N LEU A 212 -42.73 -33.63 -2.85
CA LEU A 212 -43.03 -33.17 -1.49
C LEU A 212 -43.03 -34.31 -0.48
N GLN A 213 -43.46 -35.52 -0.87
CA GLN A 213 -43.46 -36.72 -0.02
C GLN A 213 -42.08 -37.37 0.08
N HIS A 214 -41.27 -37.26 -0.96
CA HIS A 214 -39.91 -37.81 -1.05
C HIS A 214 -38.92 -36.75 -1.50
N PRO A 215 -38.64 -35.71 -0.65
CA PRO A 215 -37.81 -34.57 -1.02
C PRO A 215 -36.31 -34.89 -1.07
N GLU A 216 -35.94 -36.10 -0.68
CA GLU A 216 -34.53 -36.58 -0.64
C GLU A 216 -34.28 -37.83 -1.50
N GLU A 217 -35.11 -38.09 -2.49
CA GLU A 217 -34.85 -39.14 -3.48
C GLU A 217 -33.55 -38.84 -4.26
N VAL A 218 -33.37 -37.58 -4.61
CA VAL A 218 -32.12 -37.04 -5.13
C VAL A 218 -31.51 -36.10 -4.10
N LYS A 219 -30.37 -36.48 -3.52
CA LYS A 219 -29.71 -35.72 -2.45
C LYS A 219 -28.19 -35.81 -2.54
N VAL A 220 -27.53 -34.85 -1.86
CA VAL A 220 -26.10 -34.85 -1.67
C VAL A 220 -25.71 -35.76 -0.50
N GLU A 221 -24.85 -36.72 -0.73
CA GLU A 221 -24.27 -37.59 0.29
C GLU A 221 -22.75 -37.32 0.43
N SER A 222 -22.29 -37.37 1.67
CA SER A 222 -20.82 -37.27 1.92
C SER A 222 -20.16 -38.62 1.82
N PHE A 223 -18.91 -38.67 1.31
CA PHE A 223 -18.09 -39.89 1.31
C PHE A 223 -16.62 -39.50 1.51
N VAL A 224 -15.77 -40.48 1.82
CA VAL A 224 -14.33 -40.22 2.00
C VAL A 224 -13.57 -40.92 0.86
N PRO A 225 -13.04 -40.16 -0.10
CA PRO A 225 -12.22 -40.75 -1.15
C PRO A 225 -10.81 -41.16 -0.63
N SER A 226 -10.14 -42.10 -1.31
CA SER A 226 -8.73 -42.41 -0.99
C SER A 226 -7.82 -41.26 -1.41
N THR A 227 -6.72 -41.07 -0.66
CA THR A 227 -5.71 -40.04 -0.96
C THR A 227 -4.40 -40.65 -1.41
N GLY A 228 -3.58 -39.88 -2.14
CA GLY A 228 -2.24 -40.25 -2.59
C GLY A 228 -1.87 -39.56 -3.90
N LYS A 229 -0.69 -39.81 -4.43
CA LYS A 229 -0.29 -39.35 -5.77
C LYS A 229 -1.24 -39.84 -6.87
N MET A 230 -1.90 -40.94 -6.61
CA MET A 230 -2.96 -41.54 -7.45
C MET A 230 -4.22 -41.69 -6.63
N MET A 231 -5.29 -41.03 -7.04
CA MET A 231 -6.62 -41.15 -6.43
C MET A 231 -7.44 -42.17 -7.23
N LYS A 232 -8.08 -43.11 -6.54
CA LYS A 232 -9.08 -44.02 -7.13
C LYS A 232 -10.47 -43.56 -6.70
N LEU A 233 -11.33 -43.26 -7.66
CA LEU A 233 -12.74 -42.95 -7.43
C LEU A 233 -13.62 -44.06 -8.00
N GLY A 234 -14.50 -44.58 -7.17
CA GLY A 234 -15.63 -45.38 -7.62
C GLY A 234 -16.75 -44.41 -8.02
N LEU A 235 -17.24 -44.57 -9.24
CA LEU A 235 -18.26 -43.73 -9.83
C LEU A 235 -19.55 -44.59 -9.96
N PRO A 236 -20.51 -44.51 -9.04
CA PRO A 236 -21.82 -45.18 -9.19
C PRO A 236 -22.45 -44.81 -10.54
N GLY A 237 -23.36 -45.70 -11.04
CA GLY A 237 -24.11 -45.35 -12.24
C GLY A 237 -24.92 -44.10 -12.05
N ASN A 238 -25.11 -43.33 -13.10
CA ASN A 238 -25.91 -42.07 -13.09
C ASN A 238 -25.54 -41.14 -11.94
N SER A 239 -24.24 -40.81 -11.79
CA SER A 239 -23.76 -40.06 -10.62
C SER A 239 -22.97 -38.79 -10.95
N LEU A 240 -23.08 -37.82 -10.02
CA LEU A 240 -22.20 -36.68 -9.89
C LEU A 240 -21.35 -36.83 -8.63
N ILE A 241 -20.04 -36.75 -8.80
CA ILE A 241 -19.09 -36.80 -7.70
C ILE A 241 -18.30 -35.51 -7.66
N VAL A 242 -18.18 -34.94 -6.46
CA VAL A 242 -17.33 -33.76 -6.21
C VAL A 242 -16.30 -34.10 -5.13
N VAL A 243 -15.03 -33.85 -5.40
CA VAL A 243 -13.96 -34.01 -4.42
C VAL A 243 -13.19 -32.69 -4.28
N GLU A 244 -13.19 -32.13 -3.09
CA GLU A 244 -12.34 -31.00 -2.74
C GLU A 244 -11.04 -31.49 -2.10
N LEU A 245 -9.94 -31.11 -2.70
CA LEU A 245 -8.59 -31.41 -2.26
C LEU A 245 -7.93 -30.13 -1.74
N GLN A 246 -7.35 -30.19 -0.55
CA GLN A 246 -6.52 -29.13 -0.01
C GLN A 246 -5.07 -29.44 -0.37
N ALA A 247 -4.43 -28.53 -1.12
CA ALA A 247 -2.98 -28.62 -1.36
C ALA A 247 -2.22 -28.32 -0.08
N GLU A 248 -1.13 -29.03 0.18
CA GLU A 248 -0.18 -28.61 1.20
C GLU A 248 0.42 -27.29 0.78
N ARG A 249 0.30 -26.28 1.65
CA ARG A 249 0.66 -24.91 1.36
C ARG A 249 2.15 -24.68 1.60
N SER A 250 2.86 -24.16 0.61
CA SER A 250 4.12 -23.47 0.82
C SER A 250 3.79 -22.03 1.25
N HIS A 251 4.34 -21.56 2.36
CA HIS A 251 4.20 -20.17 2.78
C HIS A 251 5.00 -19.19 1.90
N GLY A 252 5.81 -19.69 0.96
CA GLY A 252 6.54 -18.89 -0.03
C GLY A 252 5.78 -18.83 -1.36
N ILE A 253 5.41 -17.62 -1.79
CA ILE A 253 4.79 -17.34 -3.10
C ILE A 253 5.84 -16.63 -3.94
N HIS A 254 6.27 -17.25 -5.04
CA HIS A 254 7.29 -16.70 -5.91
C HIS A 254 6.69 -15.94 -7.08
N VAL A 255 7.27 -14.77 -7.37
CA VAL A 255 6.90 -13.90 -8.51
C VAL A 255 8.14 -13.69 -9.38
N ASN A 256 8.01 -13.83 -10.71
CA ASN A 256 9.08 -13.57 -11.66
C ASN A 256 8.52 -12.95 -12.94
N ALA A 257 8.91 -11.73 -13.27
CA ALA A 257 8.38 -10.97 -14.40
C ALA A 257 8.64 -11.61 -15.76
N SER A 258 9.78 -12.35 -15.89
CA SER A 258 10.23 -12.91 -17.18
C SER A 258 9.73 -14.33 -17.42
N THR A 259 9.68 -15.18 -16.38
CA THR A 259 9.35 -16.61 -16.49
C THR A 259 8.00 -16.96 -15.87
N GLY A 260 7.40 -16.03 -15.15
CA GLY A 260 6.15 -16.22 -14.43
C GLY A 260 4.92 -16.17 -15.32
N ASN A 261 3.83 -16.75 -14.81
CA ASN A 261 2.50 -16.71 -15.40
C ASN A 261 1.47 -16.64 -14.27
N ASP A 262 0.53 -15.69 -14.33
CA ASP A 262 -0.45 -15.46 -13.25
C ASP A 262 -1.49 -16.58 -13.11
N VAL A 263 -1.54 -17.53 -14.06
CA VAL A 263 -2.27 -18.77 -13.88
C VAL A 263 -1.46 -19.87 -13.16
N SER A 264 -0.20 -19.64 -12.81
CA SER A 264 0.67 -20.57 -12.06
C SER A 264 0.32 -20.63 -10.58
N ILE A 265 0.88 -21.61 -9.88
CA ILE A 265 0.62 -21.85 -8.45
C ILE A 265 1.50 -21.06 -7.49
N GLY A 266 2.36 -20.16 -8.00
CA GLY A 266 3.27 -19.35 -7.19
C GLY A 266 4.42 -20.11 -6.52
N SER A 267 4.77 -21.30 -6.98
CA SER A 267 5.98 -21.98 -6.51
C SER A 267 7.23 -21.49 -7.21
N LEU A 268 8.43 -21.76 -6.68
CA LEU A 268 9.70 -21.38 -7.31
C LEU A 268 9.82 -21.92 -8.76
N ALA A 269 9.30 -23.13 -9.02
CA ALA A 269 9.34 -23.74 -10.36
C ALA A 269 8.24 -23.20 -11.31
N TYR A 270 7.15 -22.68 -10.75
CA TYR A 270 6.00 -22.14 -11.47
C TYR A 270 5.59 -20.81 -10.81
N PRO A 271 6.38 -19.74 -10.97
CA PRO A 271 6.13 -18.47 -10.33
C PRO A 271 4.94 -17.75 -10.97
N LEU A 272 4.38 -16.82 -10.24
CA LEU A 272 3.46 -15.81 -10.78
C LEU A 272 4.24 -14.78 -11.59
N LYS A 273 3.56 -14.08 -12.48
CA LYS A 273 4.17 -13.02 -13.31
C LYS A 273 4.14 -11.66 -12.62
N THR A 274 3.03 -11.34 -11.95
CA THR A 274 2.80 -10.05 -11.30
C THR A 274 2.79 -10.16 -9.77
N ILE A 275 3.20 -9.10 -9.10
CA ILE A 275 3.13 -9.01 -7.63
C ILE A 275 1.68 -8.90 -7.18
N GLN A 276 0.81 -8.25 -7.99
CA GLN A 276 -0.61 -8.17 -7.69
C GLN A 276 -1.28 -9.54 -7.63
N ALA A 277 -0.98 -10.43 -8.57
CA ALA A 277 -1.50 -11.81 -8.53
C ALA A 277 -1.07 -12.56 -7.25
N ALA A 278 0.15 -12.31 -6.78
CA ALA A 278 0.62 -12.86 -5.51
C ALA A 278 -0.08 -12.22 -4.31
N ALA A 279 -0.34 -10.91 -4.35
CA ALA A 279 -1.06 -10.19 -3.30
C ALA A 279 -2.51 -10.69 -3.15
N ASP A 280 -3.16 -11.00 -4.27
CA ASP A 280 -4.52 -11.58 -4.28
C ASP A 280 -4.57 -12.98 -3.66
N MET A 281 -3.46 -13.71 -3.78
CA MET A 281 -3.33 -15.09 -3.32
C MET A 281 -2.85 -15.20 -1.87
N ALA A 282 -2.04 -14.21 -1.42
CA ALA A 282 -1.38 -14.24 -0.12
C ALA A 282 -2.36 -14.24 1.06
N GLU A 283 -2.03 -15.01 2.10
CA GLU A 283 -2.75 -15.10 3.37
C GLU A 283 -1.84 -14.76 4.56
N PRO A 284 -2.41 -14.49 5.73
CA PRO A 284 -1.63 -14.24 6.94
C PRO A 284 -0.56 -15.32 7.17
N GLY A 285 0.70 -14.89 7.32
CA GLY A 285 1.88 -15.74 7.48
C GLY A 285 2.58 -16.10 6.17
N ASP A 286 2.08 -15.65 5.01
CA ASP A 286 2.76 -15.89 3.74
C ASP A 286 3.85 -14.87 3.45
N THR A 287 4.83 -15.32 2.66
CA THR A 287 5.90 -14.49 2.12
C THR A 287 5.83 -14.51 0.59
N VAL A 288 5.56 -13.35 -0.01
CA VAL A 288 5.68 -13.10 -1.44
C VAL A 288 7.14 -12.76 -1.74
N ILE A 289 7.83 -13.65 -2.44
CA ILE A 289 9.24 -13.52 -2.81
C ILE A 289 9.32 -13.10 -4.26
N VAL A 290 9.72 -11.86 -4.50
CA VAL A 290 9.76 -11.27 -5.83
C VAL A 290 11.18 -11.35 -6.38
N HIS A 291 11.32 -11.97 -7.57
CA HIS A 291 12.60 -12.14 -8.24
C HIS A 291 12.97 -10.95 -9.12
N GLU A 292 14.25 -10.84 -9.48
CA GLU A 292 14.82 -9.75 -10.26
C GLU A 292 13.96 -9.35 -11.46
N GLY A 293 13.73 -8.05 -11.59
CA GLY A 293 12.99 -7.48 -12.71
C GLY A 293 12.40 -6.11 -12.42
N ILE A 294 11.83 -5.52 -13.48
CA ILE A 294 11.05 -4.28 -13.42
C ILE A 294 9.57 -4.66 -13.51
N TYR A 295 8.82 -4.32 -12.47
CA TYR A 295 7.39 -4.58 -12.34
C TYR A 295 6.64 -3.26 -12.50
N ARG A 296 5.93 -3.08 -13.65
CA ARG A 296 5.16 -1.88 -13.94
C ARG A 296 3.72 -2.10 -13.54
N GLU A 297 3.48 -1.99 -12.25
CA GLU A 297 2.17 -2.29 -11.68
C GLU A 297 1.90 -1.49 -10.39
N ARG A 298 0.64 -1.43 -9.99
CA ARG A 298 0.22 -1.00 -8.66
C ARG A 298 -0.13 -2.24 -7.85
N VAL A 299 0.56 -2.46 -6.76
CA VAL A 299 0.28 -3.53 -5.82
C VAL A 299 -0.71 -3.03 -4.78
N SER A 300 -1.91 -3.62 -4.76
CA SER A 300 -2.97 -3.30 -3.80
C SER A 300 -3.38 -4.58 -3.06
N PRO A 301 -2.76 -4.90 -1.91
CA PRO A 301 -3.13 -6.08 -1.14
C PRO A 301 -4.59 -6.03 -0.71
N SER A 302 -5.36 -7.05 -1.04
CA SER A 302 -6.78 -7.15 -0.69
C SER A 302 -7.02 -7.55 0.77
N ARG A 303 -5.98 -8.04 1.45
CA ARG A 303 -5.98 -8.45 2.86
C ARG A 303 -4.63 -8.24 3.51
N GLY A 304 -4.64 -8.17 4.84
CA GLY A 304 -3.45 -8.08 5.67
C GLY A 304 -3.12 -9.36 6.44
N GLY A 305 -2.10 -9.29 7.28
CA GLY A 305 -1.80 -10.31 8.29
C GLY A 305 -2.81 -10.31 9.43
N GLU A 306 -2.63 -11.26 10.35
CA GLU A 306 -3.45 -11.39 11.57
C GLU A 306 -2.82 -10.67 12.77
N SER A 307 -1.49 -10.65 12.84
CA SER A 307 -0.70 -10.04 13.93
C SER A 307 0.72 -9.72 13.47
N GLU A 308 1.52 -9.13 14.35
CA GLU A 308 2.95 -8.88 14.12
C GLU A 308 3.74 -10.19 13.89
N GLU A 309 3.33 -11.31 14.50
CA GLU A 309 3.95 -12.63 14.34
C GLU A 309 3.45 -13.37 13.10
N LYS A 310 2.34 -12.91 12.52
CA LYS A 310 1.72 -13.54 11.35
C LYS A 310 1.34 -12.52 10.27
N PRO A 311 2.31 -11.71 9.82
CA PRO A 311 2.11 -10.73 8.77
C PRO A 311 1.95 -11.38 7.40
N ILE A 312 1.60 -10.60 6.38
CA ILE A 312 1.89 -10.92 4.98
C ILE A 312 3.16 -10.16 4.59
N VAL A 313 4.16 -10.88 4.13
CA VAL A 313 5.46 -10.31 3.78
C VAL A 313 5.61 -10.22 2.27
N PHE A 314 5.91 -9.03 1.76
CA PHE A 314 6.36 -8.80 0.40
C PHE A 314 7.84 -8.45 0.44
N MET A 315 8.68 -9.24 -0.23
CA MET A 315 10.12 -9.00 -0.20
C MET A 315 10.79 -9.29 -1.54
N ALA A 316 11.81 -8.49 -1.85
CA ALA A 316 12.73 -8.82 -2.92
C ALA A 316 13.52 -10.09 -2.57
N ALA A 317 13.76 -10.96 -3.52
CA ALA A 317 14.62 -12.12 -3.33
C ALA A 317 16.04 -11.66 -2.96
N LYS A 318 16.66 -12.36 -2.03
CA LYS A 318 17.93 -11.93 -1.42
C LYS A 318 19.03 -11.73 -2.46
N GLY A 319 19.52 -10.48 -2.53
CA GLY A 319 20.62 -10.10 -3.44
C GLY A 319 20.15 -9.81 -4.88
N GLU A 320 18.86 -9.85 -5.16
CA GLU A 320 18.28 -9.55 -6.46
C GLU A 320 17.78 -8.11 -6.53
N ASN A 321 17.89 -7.48 -7.70
CA ASN A 321 17.42 -6.13 -7.94
C ASN A 321 15.96 -6.16 -8.42
N VAL A 322 15.04 -5.76 -7.56
CA VAL A 322 13.60 -5.75 -7.86
C VAL A 322 13.10 -4.31 -7.82
N GLU A 323 12.56 -3.85 -8.93
CA GLU A 323 12.02 -2.50 -9.05
C GLU A 323 10.53 -2.51 -9.37
N ILE A 324 9.72 -1.75 -8.63
CA ILE A 324 8.30 -1.53 -8.89
C ILE A 324 8.13 -0.09 -9.36
N LYS A 325 7.64 0.12 -10.60
CA LYS A 325 7.51 1.43 -11.22
C LYS A 325 6.05 1.83 -11.45
N GLY A 326 5.73 3.07 -11.12
CA GLY A 326 4.45 3.69 -11.46
C GLY A 326 4.38 4.21 -12.90
N SER A 327 5.46 4.07 -13.67
CA SER A 327 5.60 4.57 -15.03
C SER A 327 5.47 3.48 -16.09
N GLU A 328 5.27 3.92 -17.35
CA GLU A 328 5.38 3.10 -18.55
C GLU A 328 6.44 3.67 -19.50
N VAL A 329 7.04 2.79 -20.30
CA VAL A 329 8.01 3.21 -21.32
C VAL A 329 7.27 3.80 -22.52
N MET A 330 7.65 5.01 -22.91
CA MET A 330 7.00 5.72 -24.01
C MET A 330 7.90 5.80 -25.24
N LYS A 331 7.39 5.33 -26.36
CA LYS A 331 8.02 5.39 -27.68
C LYS A 331 7.10 6.09 -28.68
N GLY A 332 7.57 6.28 -29.92
CA GLY A 332 6.78 6.91 -30.97
C GLY A 332 6.80 8.44 -30.92
N TRP A 333 7.78 9.01 -30.26
CA TRP A 333 8.02 10.46 -30.22
C TRP A 333 8.30 11.02 -31.63
N LYS A 334 7.61 12.10 -31.97
CA LYS A 334 7.77 12.82 -33.25
C LYS A 334 8.53 14.12 -33.01
N LYS A 335 9.50 14.40 -33.87
CA LYS A 335 10.32 15.61 -33.77
C LYS A 335 9.48 16.83 -34.13
N VAL A 336 9.46 17.83 -33.25
CA VAL A 336 8.79 19.14 -33.47
C VAL A 336 9.79 20.19 -33.92
N ASN A 337 10.96 20.25 -33.26
CA ASN A 337 12.09 21.10 -33.65
C ASN A 337 13.42 20.38 -33.26
N ASP A 338 14.55 21.10 -33.22
CA ASP A 338 15.84 20.46 -33.02
C ASP A 338 15.98 19.74 -31.66
N THR A 339 15.31 20.22 -30.64
CA THR A 339 15.42 19.71 -29.26
C THR A 339 14.12 19.17 -28.68
N THR A 340 12.96 19.59 -29.23
CA THR A 340 11.64 19.25 -28.70
C THR A 340 10.94 18.19 -29.55
N TRP A 341 10.31 17.26 -28.87
CA TRP A 341 9.55 16.16 -29.44
C TRP A 341 8.13 16.13 -28.85
N GLU A 342 7.17 15.54 -29.59
CA GLU A 342 5.80 15.30 -29.12
C GLU A 342 5.44 13.82 -29.20
N VAL A 343 4.52 13.40 -28.34
CA VAL A 343 3.83 12.12 -28.42
C VAL A 343 2.35 12.32 -28.07
N GLY A 344 1.46 11.73 -28.87
CA GLY A 344 0.02 11.69 -28.58
C GLY A 344 -0.38 10.32 -28.03
N ILE A 345 -1.00 10.30 -26.89
CA ILE A 345 -1.40 9.09 -26.15
C ILE A 345 -2.93 9.08 -26.06
N PRO A 346 -3.62 8.04 -26.56
CA PRO A 346 -5.06 7.92 -26.37
C PRO A 346 -5.43 7.96 -24.87
N ASN A 347 -6.45 8.75 -24.50
CA ASN A 347 -6.82 8.89 -23.07
C ASN A 347 -7.23 7.56 -22.41
N LYS A 348 -7.78 6.62 -23.17
CA LYS A 348 -8.07 5.26 -22.72
C LYS A 348 -6.85 4.47 -22.20
N PHE A 349 -5.63 4.85 -22.60
CA PHE A 349 -4.38 4.26 -22.11
C PHE A 349 -4.23 4.43 -20.59
N PHE A 350 -4.76 5.52 -20.05
CA PHE A 350 -4.66 5.83 -18.63
C PHE A 350 -5.78 5.19 -17.77
N GLY A 351 -6.76 4.53 -18.40
CA GLY A 351 -7.91 3.99 -17.69
C GLY A 351 -8.70 5.06 -16.93
N GLY A 352 -9.00 4.84 -15.67
CA GLY A 352 -9.76 5.77 -14.81
C GLY A 352 -8.94 6.93 -14.22
N PHE A 353 -7.62 6.97 -14.43
CA PHE A 353 -6.73 7.99 -13.85
C PHE A 353 -5.71 8.49 -14.87
N ASN A 354 -5.91 9.70 -15.38
CA ASN A 354 -4.97 10.37 -16.28
C ASN A 354 -4.16 11.43 -15.51
N PRO A 355 -2.90 11.17 -15.15
CA PRO A 355 -2.08 12.08 -14.35
C PRO A 355 -1.76 13.42 -15.04
N TYR A 356 -1.95 13.50 -16.34
CA TYR A 356 -1.73 14.73 -17.13
C TYR A 356 -2.99 15.59 -17.26
N ALA A 357 -4.15 15.07 -16.79
CA ALA A 357 -5.39 15.83 -16.61
C ALA A 357 -5.59 16.30 -15.15
N GLU A 358 -4.89 15.68 -14.21
CA GLU A 358 -5.01 15.95 -12.77
C GLU A 358 -3.94 16.95 -12.33
N THR A 359 -4.36 18.14 -11.89
CA THR A 359 -3.45 19.12 -11.31
C THR A 359 -3.34 18.96 -9.80
N LEU A 360 -2.19 19.37 -9.24
CA LEU A 360 -1.98 19.35 -7.80
C LEU A 360 -2.90 20.38 -7.11
N HIS A 361 -3.61 19.92 -6.11
CA HIS A 361 -4.52 20.75 -5.29
C HIS A 361 -4.74 20.10 -3.93
N GLY A 362 -5.23 20.86 -2.97
CA GLY A 362 -5.57 20.37 -1.65
C GLY A 362 -5.39 21.44 -0.58
N ASP A 363 -5.78 21.10 0.64
CA ASP A 363 -5.65 21.98 1.79
C ASP A 363 -4.16 22.35 2.00
N TRP A 364 -3.89 23.64 2.30
CA TRP A 364 -2.56 24.25 2.49
C TRP A 364 -1.61 24.14 1.29
N PHE A 365 -2.15 23.94 0.08
CA PHE A 365 -1.40 24.00 -1.17
C PHE A 365 -1.42 25.42 -1.77
N GLU A 366 -0.30 26.12 -1.81
CA GLU A 366 -0.22 27.55 -2.07
C GLU A 366 0.22 27.92 -3.50
N ARG A 367 1.30 27.33 -4.00
CA ARG A 367 1.89 27.65 -5.28
C ARG A 367 1.99 26.45 -6.20
N GLY A 368 1.96 26.70 -7.52
CA GLY A 368 2.14 25.62 -8.51
C GLY A 368 0.83 24.92 -8.88
N LYS A 369 -0.31 25.58 -8.73
CA LYS A 369 -1.67 25.03 -9.05
C LYS A 369 -1.84 24.59 -10.51
N TRP A 370 -0.87 24.89 -11.35
CA TRP A 370 -0.78 24.45 -12.73
C TRP A 370 0.00 23.13 -12.91
N CYS A 371 0.72 22.70 -11.89
CA CYS A 371 1.48 21.46 -11.95
C CYS A 371 0.54 20.25 -11.98
N HIS A 372 0.80 19.33 -12.86
CA HIS A 372 0.07 18.07 -12.94
C HIS A 372 0.72 17.01 -12.03
N THR A 373 -0.03 15.96 -11.70
CA THR A 373 0.53 14.78 -11.04
C THR A 373 1.43 13.97 -11.99
N GLY A 374 1.30 14.21 -13.32
CA GLY A 374 2.14 13.64 -14.37
C GLY A 374 3.59 14.08 -14.29
N GLU A 375 4.49 13.22 -14.73
CA GLU A 375 5.93 13.49 -14.91
C GLU A 375 6.50 12.70 -16.10
N ILE A 376 7.57 13.24 -16.73
CA ILE A 376 8.34 12.59 -17.78
C ILE A 376 9.76 12.37 -17.30
N TYR A 377 10.31 11.20 -17.56
CA TYR A 377 11.66 10.82 -17.18
C TYR A 377 12.49 10.47 -18.43
N LEU A 378 13.74 10.92 -18.46
CA LEU A 378 14.73 10.53 -19.43
C LEU A 378 15.90 9.84 -18.72
N ASN A 379 16.06 8.53 -18.95
CA ASN A 379 17.09 7.72 -18.27
C ASN A 379 17.05 7.90 -16.75
N ASP A 380 15.85 7.73 -16.16
CA ASP A 380 15.52 7.92 -14.74
C ASP A 380 15.68 9.36 -14.18
N ILE A 381 15.96 10.37 -15.03
CA ILE A 381 16.01 11.77 -14.62
C ILE A 381 14.69 12.44 -14.93
N ALA A 382 14.02 13.01 -13.92
CA ALA A 382 12.78 13.73 -14.10
C ALA A 382 13.00 15.06 -14.85
N LEU A 383 12.17 15.30 -15.87
CA LEU A 383 12.13 16.58 -16.58
C LEU A 383 11.30 17.59 -15.77
N MET A 384 11.57 18.87 -15.94
CA MET A 384 10.81 19.94 -15.28
C MET A 384 9.56 20.30 -16.08
N GLU A 385 8.42 20.27 -15.41
CA GLU A 385 7.16 20.76 -16.01
C GLU A 385 7.20 22.27 -16.22
N ASN A 386 6.64 22.74 -17.34
CA ASN A 386 6.50 24.17 -17.61
C ASN A 386 5.07 24.49 -18.05
N PRO A 387 4.40 25.52 -17.51
CA PRO A 387 3.02 25.87 -17.87
C PRO A 387 2.86 26.41 -19.29
N SER A 388 3.95 26.66 -20.02
CA SER A 388 3.95 27.25 -21.33
C SER A 388 4.63 26.36 -22.36
N LEU A 389 3.88 25.91 -23.37
CA LEU A 389 4.42 25.19 -24.53
C LEU A 389 5.50 26.02 -25.24
N SER A 390 5.31 27.35 -25.35
CA SER A 390 6.29 28.22 -26.04
C SER A 390 7.66 28.19 -25.34
N ASN A 391 7.67 28.10 -24.03
CA ASN A 391 8.91 27.99 -23.27
C ASN A 391 9.63 26.66 -23.53
N VAL A 392 8.87 25.57 -23.61
CA VAL A 392 9.45 24.25 -23.96
C VAL A 392 10.03 24.23 -25.36
N LEU A 393 9.31 24.83 -26.34
CA LEU A 393 9.74 24.88 -27.73
C LEU A 393 10.97 25.80 -27.95
N GLN A 394 11.11 26.86 -27.17
CA GLN A 394 12.18 27.84 -27.33
C GLN A 394 13.36 27.58 -26.38
N ASN A 395 13.25 26.61 -25.48
CA ASN A 395 14.30 26.35 -24.51
C ASN A 395 15.58 25.85 -25.16
N LYS A 396 16.67 26.60 -24.96
CA LYS A 396 18.03 26.26 -25.40
C LYS A 396 18.98 26.08 -24.20
N GLY A 397 18.43 26.10 -22.96
CA GLY A 397 19.18 25.91 -21.74
C GLY A 397 19.43 24.45 -21.40
N ASP A 398 20.18 24.21 -20.33
CA ASP A 398 20.52 22.85 -19.87
C ASP A 398 19.34 22.11 -19.20
N SER A 399 18.28 22.83 -18.78
CA SER A 399 17.12 22.21 -18.14
C SER A 399 16.21 21.55 -19.18
N LEU A 400 15.92 20.26 -18.99
CA LEU A 400 14.98 19.51 -19.80
C LEU A 400 13.57 19.84 -19.36
N LEU A 401 12.77 20.45 -20.25
CA LEU A 401 11.42 20.92 -19.94
C LEU A 401 10.36 20.05 -20.64
N TRP A 402 9.19 19.94 -20.03
CA TRP A 402 8.04 19.30 -20.65
C TRP A 402 6.74 20.10 -20.41
N PHE A 403 5.75 19.83 -21.27
CA PHE A 403 4.42 20.42 -21.21
C PHE A 403 3.39 19.35 -21.67
N CYS A 404 2.20 19.38 -21.11
CA CYS A 404 1.09 18.55 -21.55
C CYS A 404 -0.11 19.37 -22.04
N LYS A 405 -0.91 18.74 -22.89
CA LYS A 405 -2.22 19.22 -23.31
C LYS A 405 -3.17 18.03 -23.42
N VAL A 406 -4.20 18.02 -22.60
CA VAL A 406 -5.24 16.99 -22.66
C VAL A 406 -6.38 17.47 -23.55
N GLU A 407 -6.67 16.69 -24.58
CA GLU A 407 -7.77 16.88 -25.52
C GLU A 407 -8.85 15.81 -25.26
N GLN A 408 -9.97 15.84 -25.99
CA GLN A 408 -11.10 14.95 -25.76
C GLN A 408 -10.70 13.46 -25.72
N ASP A 409 -9.89 13.01 -26.68
CA ASP A 409 -9.52 11.60 -26.84
C ASP A 409 -8.01 11.35 -26.70
N THR A 410 -7.20 12.39 -26.55
CA THR A 410 -5.74 12.29 -26.64
C THR A 410 -5.06 13.23 -25.64
N THR A 411 -4.12 12.69 -24.88
CA THR A 411 -3.14 13.45 -24.11
C THR A 411 -1.90 13.66 -24.97
N ARG A 412 -1.52 14.92 -25.23
CA ARG A 412 -0.29 15.28 -25.93
C ARG A 412 0.78 15.71 -24.95
N LEU A 413 1.94 15.07 -25.04
CA LEU A 413 3.12 15.45 -24.26
C LEU A 413 4.15 16.06 -25.20
N TYR A 414 4.69 17.20 -24.81
CA TYR A 414 5.81 17.88 -25.47
C TYR A 414 6.99 17.90 -24.51
N ALA A 415 8.14 17.42 -24.96
CA ALA A 415 9.33 17.41 -24.13
C ALA A 415 10.57 17.81 -24.90
N ASN A 416 11.36 18.67 -24.27
CA ASN A 416 12.68 19.03 -24.78
C ASN A 416 13.71 18.03 -24.23
N PHE A 417 14.30 17.24 -25.10
CA PHE A 417 15.30 16.23 -24.77
C PHE A 417 16.74 16.67 -25.11
N GLY A 418 16.94 17.95 -25.44
CA GLY A 418 18.22 18.45 -25.87
C GLY A 418 18.67 17.84 -27.21
N ASP A 419 19.85 17.29 -27.23
CA ASP A 419 20.46 16.62 -28.40
C ASP A 419 20.05 15.13 -28.53
N LYS A 420 19.29 14.59 -27.56
CA LYS A 420 18.94 13.17 -27.50
C LYS A 420 17.74 12.82 -28.34
N ASN A 421 17.74 11.61 -28.90
CA ASN A 421 16.59 11.03 -29.59
C ASN A 421 15.79 10.17 -28.61
N PRO A 422 14.58 10.59 -28.18
CA PRO A 422 13.80 9.86 -27.16
C PRO A 422 13.36 8.45 -27.61
N ASN A 423 13.35 8.17 -28.91
CA ASN A 423 13.04 6.82 -29.39
C ASN A 423 14.21 5.83 -29.23
N GLN A 424 15.42 6.33 -29.01
CA GLN A 424 16.64 5.54 -28.75
C GLN A 424 16.98 5.48 -27.27
N GLU A 425 16.52 6.44 -26.48
CA GLU A 425 16.73 6.53 -25.02
C GLU A 425 15.60 5.84 -24.26
N LEU A 426 15.78 5.63 -22.93
CA LEU A 426 14.71 5.22 -22.04
C LEU A 426 13.91 6.45 -21.64
N VAL A 427 12.75 6.62 -22.26
CA VAL A 427 11.78 7.65 -21.85
C VAL A 427 10.60 6.98 -21.17
N GLU A 428 10.28 7.41 -19.98
CA GLU A 428 9.18 6.88 -19.16
C GLU A 428 8.22 8.02 -18.77
N ILE A 429 6.96 7.67 -18.61
CA ILE A 429 5.91 8.58 -18.10
C ILE A 429 5.20 7.90 -16.93
N ASN A 430 4.96 8.61 -15.85
CA ASN A 430 4.17 8.02 -14.76
C ASN A 430 2.69 7.95 -15.15
N VAL A 431 2.05 6.83 -14.79
CA VAL A 431 0.64 6.54 -15.16
C VAL A 431 -0.15 6.00 -13.97
N ARG A 432 0.51 5.74 -12.83
CA ARG A 432 -0.12 5.19 -11.63
C ARG A 432 0.03 6.16 -10.46
N GLN A 433 -1.05 6.33 -9.73
CA GLN A 433 -1.08 7.22 -8.57
C GLN A 433 -0.19 6.72 -7.42
N SER A 434 0.00 5.42 -7.31
CA SER A 434 0.84 4.77 -6.29
C SER A 434 1.37 3.46 -6.84
N VAL A 435 2.45 2.92 -6.27
CA VAL A 435 2.96 1.59 -6.66
C VAL A 435 2.69 0.50 -5.61
N PHE A 436 2.54 0.89 -4.33
CA PHE A 436 2.16 -0.05 -3.29
C PHE A 436 1.22 0.63 -2.29
N TYR A 437 -0.08 0.39 -2.44
CA TYR A 437 -1.10 1.07 -1.64
C TYR A 437 -2.41 0.25 -1.61
N PRO A 438 -2.92 -0.17 -0.45
CA PRO A 438 -4.18 -0.91 -0.35
C PRO A 438 -5.38 0.01 -0.61
N GLU A 439 -6.34 -0.44 -1.42
CA GLU A 439 -7.55 0.33 -1.71
C GLU A 439 -8.48 0.46 -0.50
N ARG A 440 -8.43 -0.51 0.41
CA ARG A 440 -9.31 -0.55 1.58
C ARG A 440 -8.57 -0.22 2.86
N PRO A 441 -9.20 0.50 3.79
CA PRO A 441 -8.73 0.60 5.16
C PRO A 441 -8.59 -0.76 5.85
N TYR A 442 -7.84 -0.81 6.95
CA TYR A 442 -7.65 -1.97 7.82
C TYR A 442 -6.96 -3.17 7.17
N VAL A 443 -6.16 -2.95 6.14
CA VAL A 443 -5.22 -3.97 5.63
C VAL A 443 -3.98 -3.95 6.52
N ASN A 444 -4.03 -4.66 7.64
CA ASN A 444 -3.07 -4.61 8.72
C ASN A 444 -1.88 -5.56 8.52
N TYR A 445 -0.78 -5.34 9.25
CA TYR A 445 0.35 -6.27 9.37
C TYR A 445 0.94 -6.72 8.03
N ILE A 446 1.26 -5.73 7.18
CA ILE A 446 2.01 -5.95 5.94
C ILE A 446 3.49 -5.62 6.15
N VAL A 447 4.37 -6.42 5.60
CA VAL A 447 5.81 -6.13 5.53
C VAL A 447 6.20 -5.87 4.07
N VAL A 448 6.87 -4.75 3.80
CA VAL A 448 7.42 -4.39 2.49
C VAL A 448 8.93 -4.22 2.64
N ASN A 449 9.72 -5.12 2.03
CA ASN A 449 11.15 -5.22 2.31
C ASN A 449 12.01 -5.39 1.05
N GLY A 450 12.99 -4.52 0.89
CA GLY A 450 14.09 -4.69 -0.04
C GLY A 450 13.82 -4.29 -1.50
N PHE A 451 12.76 -3.54 -1.76
CA PHE A 451 12.40 -3.09 -3.11
C PHE A 451 13.02 -1.74 -3.47
N LYS A 452 13.18 -1.52 -4.78
CA LYS A 452 13.21 -0.18 -5.36
C LYS A 452 11.80 0.16 -5.83
N LEU A 453 11.25 1.29 -5.38
CA LEU A 453 9.92 1.76 -5.76
C LEU A 453 10.05 3.18 -6.32
N SER A 454 9.48 3.44 -7.50
CA SER A 454 9.73 4.72 -8.17
C SER A 454 8.62 5.20 -9.10
N GLN A 455 8.67 6.50 -9.41
CA GLN A 455 7.96 7.14 -10.52
C GLN A 455 6.42 7.06 -10.42
N ALA A 456 5.86 7.44 -9.25
CA ALA A 456 4.42 7.50 -9.04
C ALA A 456 3.85 8.92 -9.19
N ALA A 457 2.64 9.03 -9.74
CA ALA A 457 1.86 10.25 -9.91
C ALA A 457 1.02 10.55 -8.66
N THR A 458 1.67 10.69 -7.51
CA THR A 458 0.97 10.89 -6.23
C THR A 458 0.32 12.27 -6.15
N PRO A 459 -0.88 12.40 -5.54
CA PRO A 459 -1.50 13.69 -5.28
C PRO A 459 -0.79 14.43 -4.14
N TRP A 460 -1.12 15.71 -3.97
CA TRP A 460 -0.83 16.44 -2.74
C TRP A 460 -1.49 15.73 -1.54
N ALA A 461 -0.76 15.58 -0.45
CA ALA A 461 -1.19 14.79 0.70
C ALA A 461 -1.25 15.64 1.98
N PRO A 462 -2.30 16.48 2.16
CA PRO A 462 -2.49 17.24 3.38
C PRO A 462 -2.97 16.35 4.53
N PRO A 463 -2.91 16.81 5.79
CA PRO A 463 -3.32 16.02 6.94
C PRO A 463 -4.82 15.75 7.03
N THR A 464 -5.63 16.48 6.29
CA THR A 464 -7.09 16.44 6.29
C THR A 464 -7.70 15.57 5.20
N ALA A 465 -6.89 15.09 4.25
CA ALA A 465 -7.33 14.24 3.15
C ALA A 465 -6.64 12.86 3.17
N GLU A 466 -7.12 11.93 2.37
CA GLU A 466 -6.46 10.66 2.17
C GLU A 466 -5.01 10.89 1.71
N GLN A 467 -4.06 10.36 2.47
CA GLN A 467 -2.65 10.52 2.17
C GLN A 467 -2.15 9.36 1.30
N ILE A 468 -2.19 9.54 -0.02
CA ILE A 468 -1.70 8.56 -0.99
C ILE A 468 -0.23 8.87 -1.31
N GLY A 469 0.67 8.05 -0.84
CA GLY A 469 2.09 8.08 -1.18
C GLY A 469 2.45 7.12 -2.32
N LEU A 470 3.69 7.18 -2.76
CA LEU A 470 4.25 6.17 -3.67
C LEU A 470 4.11 4.78 -3.03
N LEU A 471 4.44 4.67 -1.74
CA LEU A 471 4.11 3.57 -0.85
C LEU A 471 3.31 4.12 0.33
N GLY A 472 2.20 3.47 0.72
CA GLY A 472 1.43 3.95 1.86
C GLY A 472 0.66 2.86 2.57
N THR A 473 0.44 3.11 3.87
CA THR A 473 -0.26 2.16 4.75
C THR A 473 -1.78 2.34 4.72
N HIS A 474 -2.26 3.41 4.09
CA HIS A 474 -3.66 3.84 4.15
C HIS A 474 -4.09 4.02 5.62
N TRP A 475 -5.23 3.48 6.02
CA TRP A 475 -5.76 3.50 7.38
C TRP A 475 -5.66 2.10 7.98
N SER A 476 -4.52 1.76 8.57
CA SER A 476 -4.18 0.40 8.99
C SER A 476 -3.29 0.36 10.22
N LYS A 477 -2.93 -0.83 10.66
CA LYS A 477 -2.10 -1.10 11.82
C LYS A 477 -0.89 -1.97 11.49
N GLY A 478 0.24 -1.70 12.14
CA GLY A 478 1.34 -2.65 12.29
C GLY A 478 2.09 -2.97 11.01
N TRP A 479 2.22 -2.03 10.06
CA TRP A 479 3.07 -2.23 8.88
C TRP A 479 4.55 -2.13 9.23
N VAL A 480 5.37 -2.93 8.54
CA VAL A 480 6.82 -2.82 8.54
C VAL A 480 7.29 -2.45 7.14
N ILE A 481 7.91 -1.28 6.99
CA ILE A 481 8.46 -0.76 5.73
C ILE A 481 9.96 -0.64 5.93
N GLU A 482 10.73 -1.54 5.30
CA GLU A 482 12.15 -1.62 5.60
C GLU A 482 13.05 -1.94 4.42
N ASN A 483 14.27 -1.40 4.44
CA ASN A 483 15.33 -1.68 3.47
C ASN A 483 14.92 -1.36 2.02
N ASN A 484 13.99 -0.43 1.80
CA ASN A 484 13.55 -0.04 0.47
C ASN A 484 14.28 1.23 0.01
N THR A 485 14.39 1.38 -1.32
CA THR A 485 14.78 2.62 -1.97
C THR A 485 13.55 3.21 -2.67
N ILE A 486 13.11 4.39 -2.25
CA ILE A 486 11.88 5.03 -2.70
C ILE A 486 12.25 6.37 -3.33
N THR A 487 11.95 6.52 -4.63
CA THR A 487 12.38 7.72 -5.36
C THR A 487 11.33 8.20 -6.37
N HIS A 488 11.40 9.49 -6.72
CA HIS A 488 10.58 10.06 -7.80
C HIS A 488 9.08 9.88 -7.57
N SER A 489 8.61 10.25 -6.38
CA SER A 489 7.19 10.47 -6.11
C SER A 489 6.84 11.91 -6.45
N LYS A 490 5.74 12.15 -7.17
CA LYS A 490 5.31 13.52 -7.45
C LYS A 490 5.14 14.35 -6.18
N CYS A 491 4.52 13.77 -5.13
CA CYS A 491 4.38 14.39 -3.83
C CYS A 491 5.12 13.60 -2.74
N VAL A 492 4.50 12.62 -2.11
CA VAL A 492 5.04 11.95 -0.93
C VAL A 492 5.61 10.57 -1.25
N GLY A 493 6.79 10.27 -0.69
CA GLY A 493 7.42 8.94 -0.82
C GLY A 493 6.68 7.87 -0.04
N ILE A 494 6.65 7.99 1.29
CA ILE A 494 5.97 7.07 2.21
C ILE A 494 4.86 7.81 2.95
N THR A 495 3.63 7.28 2.95
CA THR A 495 2.52 7.80 3.76
C THR A 495 2.06 6.80 4.82
N LEU A 496 1.81 7.31 6.04
CA LEU A 496 1.33 6.53 7.18
C LEU A 496 -0.15 6.76 7.50
N GLY A 497 -0.91 7.29 6.49
CA GLY A 497 -2.36 7.50 6.56
C GLY A 497 -2.75 8.89 7.02
N LYS A 498 -3.82 9.28 6.57
CA LYS A 498 -5.25 9.28 6.85
C LYS A 498 -6.05 8.49 5.78
N TYR A 499 -7.27 8.06 6.15
CA TYR A 499 -8.29 7.55 5.23
C TYR A 499 -8.99 8.67 4.47
N GLY A 500 -9.61 8.34 3.32
CA GLY A 500 -10.45 9.25 2.54
C GLY A 500 -11.85 9.44 3.12
N ASP A 501 -12.38 10.66 3.04
CA ASP A 501 -13.77 10.98 3.35
C ASP A 501 -14.30 12.15 2.48
N GLU A 502 -15.57 12.46 2.57
CA GLU A 502 -16.25 13.53 1.81
C GLU A 502 -15.71 14.95 2.08
N TRP A 503 -14.91 15.12 3.11
CA TRP A 503 -14.29 16.38 3.54
C TRP A 503 -12.84 16.55 3.07
N ASP A 504 -12.31 15.58 2.34
CA ASP A 504 -10.97 15.66 1.79
C ASP A 504 -10.79 16.93 0.95
N ASN A 505 -9.70 17.65 1.20
CA ASN A 505 -9.37 18.93 0.55
C ASN A 505 -10.45 20.03 0.70
N LYS A 506 -11.22 20.00 1.81
CA LYS A 506 -12.27 20.97 2.16
C LYS A 506 -12.21 21.39 3.62
N SER A 507 -11.08 21.15 4.27
CA SER A 507 -10.92 21.29 5.73
C SER A 507 -9.74 22.19 6.11
N GLU A 508 -9.36 23.12 5.23
CA GLU A 508 -8.26 24.07 5.44
C GLU A 508 -8.63 25.14 6.49
N SER A 509 -8.72 24.71 7.74
CA SER A 509 -8.93 25.60 8.88
C SER A 509 -8.71 24.84 10.19
N GLU A 510 -8.58 25.58 11.31
CA GLU A 510 -8.56 25.01 12.67
C GLU A 510 -9.78 24.12 12.92
N GLU A 511 -10.97 24.63 12.69
CA GLU A 511 -12.23 23.89 12.87
C GLU A 511 -12.30 22.68 11.95
N GLY A 512 -11.87 22.81 10.71
CA GLY A 512 -11.84 21.73 9.71
C GLY A 512 -10.97 20.58 10.19
N TYR A 513 -9.77 20.88 10.69
CA TYR A 513 -8.86 19.85 11.22
C TYR A 513 -9.38 19.21 12.52
N VAL A 514 -9.91 20.00 13.46
CA VAL A 514 -10.55 19.48 14.68
C VAL A 514 -11.70 18.54 14.34
N ASN A 515 -12.53 18.90 13.35
CA ASN A 515 -13.60 18.02 12.89
C ASN A 515 -13.08 16.75 12.20
N CYS A 516 -11.96 16.83 11.49
CA CYS A 516 -11.25 15.66 10.96
C CYS A 516 -10.85 14.68 12.08
N VAL A 517 -10.27 15.18 13.18
CA VAL A 517 -9.93 14.37 14.36
C VAL A 517 -11.16 13.70 14.98
N LYS A 518 -12.27 14.46 15.15
CA LYS A 518 -13.52 13.91 15.67
C LYS A 518 -14.11 12.81 14.78
N ARG A 519 -13.97 12.94 13.46
CA ARG A 519 -14.38 11.87 12.52
C ARG A 519 -13.50 10.65 12.65
N ALA A 520 -12.18 10.81 12.78
CA ALA A 520 -11.23 9.71 12.95
C ALA A 520 -11.53 8.85 14.19
N LEU A 521 -11.95 9.45 15.30
CA LEU A 521 -12.40 8.70 16.48
C LEU A 521 -13.56 7.75 16.17
N ARG A 522 -14.47 8.14 15.27
CA ARG A 522 -15.56 7.25 14.79
C ARG A 522 -15.09 6.18 13.82
N HIS A 523 -13.89 6.32 13.27
CA HIS A 523 -13.21 5.35 12.40
C HIS A 523 -12.11 4.57 13.16
N ASN A 524 -12.33 4.27 14.43
CA ASN A 524 -11.45 3.48 15.27
C ASN A 524 -10.02 4.06 15.40
N TRP A 525 -9.91 5.39 15.50
CA TRP A 525 -8.62 6.02 15.76
C TRP A 525 -8.18 5.73 17.20
N ASN A 526 -7.55 4.58 17.39
CA ASN A 526 -7.03 4.11 18.67
C ASN A 526 -5.91 3.11 18.45
N ARG A 527 -5.19 2.75 19.52
CA ARG A 527 -4.04 1.85 19.50
C ARG A 527 -4.37 0.42 19.04
N GLU A 528 -5.59 -0.04 19.27
CA GLU A 528 -6.01 -1.40 18.93
C GLU A 528 -6.16 -1.59 17.41
N HIS A 529 -6.49 -0.54 16.68
CA HIS A 529 -6.88 -0.64 15.28
C HIS A 529 -5.94 0.07 14.30
N ILE A 530 -5.26 1.17 14.71
CA ILE A 530 -4.54 2.06 13.78
C ILE A 530 -3.13 2.34 14.30
N GLY A 531 -2.20 2.58 13.36
CA GLY A 531 -0.84 3.01 13.68
C GLY A 531 0.10 1.89 14.08
N GLY A 532 1.11 2.21 14.91
CA GLY A 532 2.11 1.23 15.32
C GLY A 532 3.00 0.74 14.18
N HIS A 533 3.21 1.56 13.15
CA HIS A 533 4.05 1.21 12.01
C HIS A 533 5.54 1.28 12.36
N LEU A 534 6.35 0.44 11.71
CA LEU A 534 7.80 0.48 11.76
C LEU A 534 8.36 0.82 10.38
N VAL A 535 8.91 2.02 10.23
CA VAL A 535 9.55 2.51 9.00
C VAL A 535 11.04 2.61 9.26
N ARG A 536 11.85 1.71 8.67
CA ARG A 536 13.29 1.68 9.00
C ARG A 536 14.19 1.32 7.84
N ASN A 537 15.41 1.86 7.89
CA ASN A 537 16.49 1.55 6.94
C ASN A 537 16.09 1.79 5.48
N ASN A 538 15.18 2.73 5.22
CA ASN A 538 14.80 3.09 3.86
C ASN A 538 15.62 4.29 3.39
N THR A 539 15.88 4.36 2.09
CA THR A 539 16.36 5.57 1.42
C THR A 539 15.17 6.20 0.68
N VAL A 540 14.85 7.45 0.98
CA VAL A 540 13.75 8.19 0.35
C VAL A 540 14.29 9.48 -0.25
N ALA A 541 14.15 9.64 -1.57
CA ALA A 541 14.73 10.80 -2.26
C ALA A 541 13.91 11.24 -3.48
N TYR A 542 14.13 12.47 -3.94
CA TYR A 542 13.52 13.05 -5.14
C TYR A 542 11.98 13.01 -5.13
N CYS A 543 11.39 13.22 -3.95
CA CYS A 543 9.96 13.39 -3.79
C CYS A 543 9.63 14.89 -3.76
N GLY A 544 8.52 15.29 -4.38
CA GLY A 544 8.21 16.71 -4.57
C GLY A 544 7.67 17.42 -3.32
N GLN A 545 6.99 16.70 -2.41
CA GLN A 545 6.39 17.27 -1.20
C GLN A 545 7.13 16.85 0.07
N ALA A 546 7.13 15.57 0.36
CA ALA A 546 7.75 15.04 1.58
C ALA A 546 8.36 13.65 1.36
N GLY A 547 9.40 13.34 2.15
CA GLY A 547 9.95 11.99 2.15
C GLY A 547 9.02 11.01 2.84
N ILE A 548 8.70 11.28 4.10
CA ILE A 548 7.77 10.48 4.92
C ILE A 548 6.74 11.43 5.52
N ALA A 549 5.46 11.19 5.23
CA ALA A 549 4.36 11.97 5.80
C ALA A 549 3.38 11.07 6.55
N GLY A 550 2.76 11.63 7.58
CA GLY A 550 1.68 10.97 8.29
C GLY A 550 0.74 11.97 8.93
N SER A 551 -0.52 11.61 9.00
CA SER A 551 -1.49 12.29 9.82
C SER A 551 -1.97 11.32 10.91
N LEU A 552 -3.21 11.33 11.25
CA LEU A 552 -3.81 10.52 12.34
C LEU A 552 -3.45 9.02 12.30
N GLY A 553 -3.12 8.45 11.13
CA GLY A 553 -2.69 7.07 10.96
C GLY A 553 -1.26 6.77 11.47
N ALA A 554 -0.43 7.79 11.69
CA ALA A 554 0.96 7.63 12.12
C ALA A 554 1.14 7.38 13.63
N ILE A 555 0.07 7.40 14.42
CA ILE A 555 0.15 7.23 15.88
C ILE A 555 0.90 5.96 16.29
N PHE A 556 1.66 6.01 17.39
CA PHE A 556 2.41 4.89 17.96
C PHE A 556 3.49 4.30 17.07
N SER A 557 3.87 5.00 15.98
CA SER A 557 4.81 4.50 14.98
C SER A 557 6.26 4.81 15.32
N LYS A 558 7.18 4.05 14.70
CA LYS A 558 8.63 4.24 14.82
C LYS A 558 9.25 4.47 13.44
N ILE A 559 9.90 5.61 13.28
CA ILE A 559 10.60 6.01 12.05
C ILE A 559 12.09 6.04 12.35
N LYS A 560 12.84 5.00 11.93
CA LYS A 560 14.19 4.74 12.42
C LYS A 560 15.21 4.51 11.31
N ASN A 561 16.39 5.11 11.45
CA ASN A 561 17.55 4.82 10.59
C ASN A 561 17.24 4.96 9.09
N ASN A 562 16.34 5.88 8.71
CA ASN A 562 16.07 6.15 7.31
C ASN A 562 17.03 7.27 6.83
N THR A 563 17.40 7.21 5.56
CA THR A 563 18.06 8.31 4.85
C THR A 563 17.02 9.03 4.01
N VAL A 564 16.78 10.32 4.29
CA VAL A 564 15.81 11.15 3.56
C VAL A 564 16.55 12.35 2.97
N HIS A 565 16.57 12.46 1.66
CA HIS A 565 17.35 13.53 1.03
C HIS A 565 16.77 14.00 -0.31
N ASP A 566 17.20 15.18 -0.74
CA ASP A 566 16.81 15.74 -2.03
C ASP A 566 15.28 15.80 -2.24
N ILE A 567 14.57 16.27 -1.21
CA ILE A 567 13.11 16.49 -1.27
C ILE A 567 12.84 17.90 -1.78
N SER A 568 11.82 18.05 -2.65
CA SER A 568 11.42 19.34 -3.25
C SER A 568 12.54 20.01 -4.08
N THR A 569 13.36 19.22 -4.77
CA THR A 569 14.53 19.76 -5.54
C THR A 569 14.13 20.55 -6.77
N GLN A 570 13.00 20.22 -7.40
CA GLN A 570 12.51 20.94 -8.60
C GLN A 570 11.85 22.29 -8.27
N ASN A 571 11.37 22.48 -7.03
CA ASN A 571 10.71 23.69 -6.54
C ASN A 571 9.61 24.25 -7.47
N LEU A 572 8.85 23.37 -8.11
CA LEU A 572 7.78 23.73 -9.04
C LEU A 572 6.50 24.15 -8.33
N PHE A 573 6.28 23.63 -7.15
CA PHE A 573 5.13 23.94 -6.31
C PHE A 573 5.55 24.07 -4.84
N TRP A 574 4.66 24.61 -4.04
CA TRP A 574 4.89 24.80 -2.62
C TRP A 574 3.58 24.86 -1.83
N GLY A 575 3.64 24.39 -0.58
CA GLY A 575 2.59 24.48 0.42
C GLY A 575 3.15 24.22 1.81
N TYR A 576 2.29 24.30 2.82
CA TYR A 576 2.70 24.20 4.23
C TYR A 576 2.95 22.74 4.71
N GLU A 577 2.91 21.76 3.81
CA GLU A 577 3.08 20.35 4.15
C GLU A 577 4.39 19.72 3.60
N MET A 578 5.45 20.52 3.49
CA MET A 578 6.72 20.13 2.84
C MET A 578 7.84 19.92 3.86
N ALA A 579 8.34 18.67 3.96
CA ALA A 579 9.45 18.32 4.86
C ALA A 579 10.13 17.00 4.47
N GLY A 580 11.29 16.71 5.07
CA GLY A 580 11.87 15.36 5.05
C GLY A 580 10.95 14.36 5.74
N ILE A 581 10.59 14.67 6.99
CA ILE A 581 9.60 13.90 7.78
C ILE A 581 8.55 14.87 8.33
N LYS A 582 7.28 14.72 7.94
CA LYS A 582 6.15 15.55 8.39
C LYS A 582 5.09 14.69 9.04
N ILE A 583 4.84 14.87 10.35
CA ILE A 583 3.83 14.09 11.08
C ILE A 583 2.88 15.04 11.83
N HIS A 584 1.59 14.92 11.53
CA HIS A 584 0.51 15.48 12.35
C HIS A 584 0.03 14.45 13.37
N ALA A 585 -0.39 14.91 14.54
CA ALA A 585 -0.86 14.04 15.63
C ALA A 585 0.16 12.95 15.98
N ALA A 586 1.41 13.36 16.20
CA ALA A 586 2.49 12.43 16.55
C ALA A 586 2.33 11.90 18.00
N VAL A 587 1.29 11.06 18.22
CA VAL A 587 1.01 10.44 19.51
C VAL A 587 1.93 9.25 19.71
N ASP A 588 2.83 9.32 20.73
CA ASP A 588 3.84 8.31 21.02
C ASP A 588 4.68 7.89 19.79
N VAL A 589 4.93 8.82 18.88
CA VAL A 589 5.79 8.57 17.71
C VAL A 589 7.26 8.73 18.08
N GLU A 590 8.08 7.77 17.68
CA GLU A 590 9.55 7.82 17.81
C GLU A 590 10.19 8.07 16.46
N ILE A 591 10.97 9.17 16.32
CA ILE A 591 11.80 9.49 15.16
C ILE A 591 13.26 9.41 15.61
N SER A 592 13.99 8.35 15.21
CA SER A 592 15.31 8.07 15.78
C SER A 592 16.35 7.58 14.75
N GLY A 593 17.57 8.09 14.87
CA GLY A 593 18.70 7.65 14.05
C GLY A 593 18.56 7.94 12.55
N ASN A 594 17.66 8.84 12.14
CA ASN A 594 17.49 9.18 10.73
C ASN A 594 18.55 10.18 10.27
N HIS A 595 18.92 10.12 9.00
CA HIS A 595 19.79 11.04 8.31
C HIS A 595 18.98 11.84 7.30
N ILE A 596 18.87 13.16 7.50
CA ILE A 596 18.00 14.05 6.72
C ILE A 596 18.79 15.24 6.21
N TYR A 597 18.87 15.41 4.90
CA TYR A 597 19.68 16.47 4.30
C TYR A 597 19.18 16.92 2.92
N ARG A 598 19.45 18.15 2.56
CA ARG A 598 19.02 18.80 1.31
C ARG A 598 17.50 18.72 1.08
N VAL A 599 16.75 18.88 2.16
CA VAL A 599 15.27 18.98 2.14
C VAL A 599 14.84 20.42 2.44
N GLU A 600 13.60 20.78 2.23
CA GLU A 600 13.08 22.11 2.53
C GLU A 600 12.93 22.30 4.04
N GLY A 601 12.22 21.43 4.71
CA GLY A 601 12.12 21.31 6.17
C GLY A 601 12.63 19.93 6.62
N GLY A 602 13.44 19.85 7.70
CA GLY A 602 13.98 18.56 8.16
C GLY A 602 12.92 17.68 8.79
N ILE A 603 12.62 17.90 10.07
CA ILE A 603 11.56 17.22 10.82
C ILE A 603 10.48 18.22 11.21
N TRP A 604 9.23 17.91 10.91
CA TRP A 604 8.10 18.76 11.30
C TRP A 604 7.04 17.93 12.04
N LEU A 605 6.88 18.20 13.34
CA LEU A 605 5.78 17.68 14.16
C LEU A 605 4.73 18.78 14.32
N ASP A 606 3.57 18.53 13.76
CA ASP A 606 2.51 19.50 13.65
C ASP A 606 1.23 19.01 14.33
N TRP A 607 0.51 19.90 14.94
CA TRP A 607 -0.75 19.66 15.63
C TRP A 607 -0.81 18.39 16.46
N MET A 608 -1.02 18.52 17.77
CA MET A 608 -1.28 17.44 18.70
C MET A 608 -0.15 16.39 18.85
N ALA A 609 1.12 16.76 18.60
CA ALA A 609 2.21 15.87 19.00
C ALA A 609 2.21 15.73 20.53
N GLN A 610 2.08 14.50 21.03
CA GLN A 610 1.97 14.17 22.43
C GLN A 610 2.61 12.81 22.73
N GLY A 611 3.56 12.73 23.65
CA GLY A 611 4.36 11.54 23.92
C GLY A 611 5.46 11.28 22.88
N ALA A 612 5.69 12.21 21.95
CA ALA A 612 6.64 12.03 20.86
C ALA A 612 8.10 12.14 21.32
N ARG A 613 8.99 11.41 20.64
CA ARG A 613 10.44 11.49 20.86
C ARG A 613 11.21 11.63 19.57
N VAL A 614 12.12 12.61 19.50
CA VAL A 614 13.06 12.86 18.40
C VAL A 614 14.47 12.68 18.93
N THR A 615 15.18 11.61 18.54
CA THR A 615 16.45 11.26 19.17
C THR A 615 17.47 10.70 18.19
N ARG A 616 18.75 11.10 18.37
CA ARG A 616 19.92 10.59 17.63
C ARG A 616 19.79 10.73 16.11
N ASN A 617 19.10 11.76 15.62
CA ASN A 617 19.03 12.06 14.20
C ASN A 617 20.21 12.95 13.77
N LEU A 618 20.65 12.80 12.52
CA LEU A 618 21.60 13.68 11.86
C LEU A 618 20.83 14.52 10.83
N LEU A 619 20.80 15.82 11.01
CA LEU A 619 20.22 16.78 10.08
C LEU A 619 21.28 17.78 9.65
N HIS A 620 21.43 18.02 8.35
CA HIS A 620 22.38 19.00 7.80
C HIS A 620 21.99 19.45 6.39
N ASP A 621 22.52 20.57 5.94
CA ASP A 621 22.28 21.12 4.59
C ASP A 621 20.81 21.28 4.21
N ASN A 622 19.90 21.43 5.17
CA ASN A 622 18.49 21.71 4.93
C ASN A 622 18.29 23.18 4.58
N ARG A 623 17.29 23.48 3.69
CA ARG A 623 17.30 24.77 3.00
C ARG A 623 16.55 25.89 3.69
N VAL A 624 15.50 25.60 4.46
CA VAL A 624 14.59 26.61 5.04
C VAL A 624 14.45 26.45 6.55
N VAL A 625 14.11 25.23 7.00
CA VAL A 625 13.87 24.93 8.41
C VAL A 625 14.51 23.60 8.78
N GLU A 626 15.28 23.58 9.83
CA GLU A 626 15.90 22.32 10.33
C GLU A 626 14.86 21.46 11.06
N VAL A 627 14.15 22.07 12.01
CA VAL A 627 13.05 21.43 12.73
C VAL A 627 11.90 22.40 12.91
N SER A 628 10.66 21.88 12.85
CA SER A 628 9.44 22.63 13.15
C SER A 628 8.60 21.86 14.15
N PHE A 629 8.26 22.56 15.25
CA PHE A 629 7.30 22.06 16.24
C PHE A 629 6.17 23.10 16.32
N GLU A 630 5.00 22.75 15.78
CA GLU A 630 3.92 23.71 15.59
C GLU A 630 2.62 23.22 16.23
N VAL A 631 2.03 24.07 17.08
CA VAL A 631 0.70 23.88 17.70
C VAL A 631 0.58 22.58 18.48
N ASN A 632 1.56 22.33 19.39
CA ASN A 632 1.62 21.11 20.19
C ASN A 632 1.48 21.42 21.69
N HIS A 633 0.87 20.51 22.41
CA HIS A 633 0.76 20.59 23.87
C HIS A 633 1.80 19.70 24.58
N GLY A 634 2.52 18.84 23.87
CA GLY A 634 3.53 17.92 24.43
C GLY A 634 2.92 16.77 25.22
N PRO A 635 3.76 15.97 25.89
CA PRO A 635 5.21 16.11 25.96
C PRO A 635 5.90 15.73 24.66
N ILE A 636 6.96 16.45 24.29
CA ILE A 636 7.86 16.15 23.17
C ILE A 636 9.28 16.12 23.72
N LEU A 637 9.96 14.98 23.63
CA LEU A 637 11.34 14.81 24.06
C LEU A 637 12.29 14.85 22.85
N VAL A 638 13.24 15.78 22.84
CA VAL A 638 14.24 15.97 21.79
C VAL A 638 15.62 15.77 22.39
N ASP A 639 16.26 14.62 22.12
CA ASP A 639 17.51 14.30 22.79
C ASP A 639 18.58 13.70 21.87
N ASN A 640 19.84 14.01 22.15
CA ASN A 640 21.01 13.45 21.48
C ASN A 640 21.05 13.63 19.97
N ASN A 641 20.44 14.68 19.38
CA ASN A 641 20.48 14.93 17.96
C ASN A 641 21.66 15.80 17.55
N LEU A 642 22.06 15.66 16.31
CA LEU A 642 22.96 16.54 15.57
C LEU A 642 22.14 17.39 14.59
N PHE A 643 21.82 18.61 14.99
CA PHE A 643 21.11 19.62 14.19
C PHE A 643 22.14 20.61 13.65
N LEU A 644 22.59 20.41 12.42
CA LEU A 644 23.79 21.05 11.89
C LEU A 644 23.53 22.02 10.74
N SER A 645 22.28 22.18 10.27
CA SER A 645 21.95 23.24 9.31
C SER A 645 21.91 24.59 10.03
N PRO A 646 22.49 25.64 9.45
CA PRO A 646 22.50 26.97 10.07
C PRO A 646 21.17 27.72 9.98
N GLU A 647 20.16 27.09 9.37
CA GLU A 647 18.84 27.66 9.12
C GLU A 647 17.96 27.73 10.40
N LEU A 648 16.74 28.18 10.26
CA LEU A 648 15.84 28.41 11.39
C LEU A 648 15.27 27.14 11.99
N ALA A 649 15.09 27.11 13.30
CA ALA A 649 14.15 26.21 13.97
C ALA A 649 12.88 26.95 14.30
N GLN A 650 11.75 26.42 13.84
CA GLN A 650 10.43 26.91 14.21
C GLN A 650 9.93 26.10 15.43
N ILE A 651 10.15 26.67 16.62
CA ILE A 651 9.57 26.11 17.86
C ILE A 651 8.37 27.01 18.25
N LYS A 652 7.65 27.40 17.22
CA LYS A 652 6.57 28.37 17.27
C LYS A 652 5.31 27.70 17.77
N LEU A 653 4.63 28.34 18.71
CA LEU A 653 3.27 27.97 19.10
C LEU A 653 3.18 26.56 19.72
N SER A 654 4.27 26.07 20.33
CA SER A 654 4.29 24.78 21.00
C SER A 654 4.79 24.90 22.44
N GLN A 655 4.33 23.96 23.26
CA GLN A 655 4.67 23.86 24.69
C GLN A 655 4.86 22.40 25.08
N GLY A 656 5.31 22.17 26.31
CA GLY A 656 5.51 20.82 26.83
C GLY A 656 6.66 20.10 26.15
N MET A 657 7.81 20.77 25.90
CA MET A 657 8.95 20.20 25.23
C MET A 657 10.18 20.12 26.11
N ALA A 658 11.08 19.16 25.84
CA ALA A 658 12.37 19.06 26.48
C ALA A 658 13.48 18.76 25.48
N PHE A 659 14.54 19.56 25.48
CA PHE A 659 15.74 19.41 24.68
C PHE A 659 16.90 19.03 25.57
N VAL A 660 17.49 17.85 25.37
CA VAL A 660 18.51 17.31 26.27
C VAL A 660 19.68 16.73 25.45
N HIS A 661 20.91 17.16 25.75
CA HIS A 661 22.13 16.66 25.10
C HIS A 661 22.18 16.79 23.58
N ASN A 662 21.61 17.83 22.98
CA ASN A 662 21.70 18.05 21.53
C ASN A 662 22.90 18.94 21.18
N LEU A 663 23.44 18.81 19.96
CA LEU A 663 24.30 19.82 19.32
C LEU A 663 23.45 20.61 18.33
N ILE A 664 23.33 21.91 18.53
CA ILE A 664 22.36 22.78 17.89
C ILE A 664 23.06 23.96 17.22
N VAL A 665 22.99 24.05 15.90
CA VAL A 665 23.60 25.13 15.10
C VAL A 665 22.60 26.19 14.66
N TRP A 666 21.31 25.89 14.56
CA TRP A 666 20.28 26.78 14.07
C TRP A 666 19.97 27.98 14.98
N LYS A 667 19.32 28.99 14.37
CA LYS A 667 18.70 30.12 15.09
C LYS A 667 17.25 29.78 15.47
N VAL A 668 16.84 30.18 16.67
CA VAL A 668 15.44 30.01 17.11
C VAL A 668 14.59 31.14 16.52
N TRP A 669 13.44 30.80 15.94
CA TRP A 669 12.47 31.79 15.52
C TRP A 669 11.73 32.35 16.75
N LYS A 670 11.46 33.64 16.72
CA LYS A 670 10.80 34.43 17.81
C LYS A 670 9.49 33.80 18.30
N LEU A 671 9.40 33.59 19.62
CA LEU A 671 8.41 32.75 20.28
C LEU A 671 7.28 33.56 20.97
N ASN A 672 7.26 34.87 20.88
CA ASN A 672 6.51 35.74 21.81
C ASN A 672 5.01 35.87 21.55
N ASN A 673 4.38 35.01 20.79
CA ASN A 673 2.95 35.08 20.52
C ASN A 673 2.21 33.85 21.02
N VAL A 674 1.18 34.06 21.84
CA VAL A 674 0.19 33.04 22.13
C VAL A 674 -0.59 32.74 20.85
N ASP A 675 -0.61 31.49 20.42
CA ASP A 675 -1.50 31.07 19.35
C ASP A 675 -2.92 30.88 19.92
N PRO A 676 -3.93 31.64 19.47
CA PRO A 676 -5.29 31.56 19.99
C PRO A 676 -6.05 30.31 19.52
N ARG A 677 -5.49 29.53 18.58
CA ARG A 677 -6.14 28.32 18.07
C ARG A 677 -6.39 27.32 19.18
N LYS A 678 -7.62 26.84 19.31
CA LYS A 678 -8.03 25.86 20.32
C LYS A 678 -7.80 24.45 19.83
N THR A 679 -6.60 23.95 20.03
CA THR A 679 -6.22 22.60 19.59
C THR A 679 -6.58 21.52 20.61
N PRO A 680 -6.92 20.31 20.16
CA PRO A 680 -7.15 19.19 21.07
C PRO A 680 -5.89 18.82 21.84
N TYR A 681 -6.05 18.50 23.13
CA TYR A 681 -5.09 17.67 23.86
C TYR A 681 -5.73 16.35 24.23
N LEU A 682 -4.90 15.31 24.31
CA LEU A 682 -5.36 13.93 24.36
C LEU A 682 -5.11 13.30 25.73
N ALA A 683 -5.80 12.20 26.02
CA ALA A 683 -5.47 11.37 27.17
C ALA A 683 -4.01 10.88 27.06
N PRO A 684 -3.27 10.81 28.17
CA PRO A 684 -1.90 10.34 28.16
C PRO A 684 -1.75 8.99 27.43
N HIS A 685 -0.85 8.95 26.43
CA HIS A 685 -0.58 7.76 25.61
C HIS A 685 -1.81 7.21 24.87
N GLY A 686 -2.80 8.05 24.61
CA GLY A 686 -4.06 7.69 23.97
C GLY A 686 -4.50 8.71 22.92
N THR A 687 -5.67 8.47 22.33
CA THR A 687 -6.26 9.31 21.27
C THR A 687 -7.57 9.97 21.71
N GLU A 688 -8.03 9.72 22.92
CA GLU A 688 -9.23 10.34 23.47
C GLU A 688 -9.00 11.85 23.68
N ILE A 689 -9.88 12.69 23.13
CA ILE A 689 -9.81 14.13 23.35
C ILE A 689 -10.26 14.48 24.76
N MET A 690 -9.34 15.03 25.56
CA MET A 690 -9.60 15.45 26.94
C MET A 690 -10.08 16.91 27.02
N GLY A 691 -9.76 17.70 26.03
CA GLY A 691 -10.17 19.11 25.96
C GLY A 691 -9.48 19.84 24.84
N TYR A 692 -9.68 21.17 24.81
CA TYR A 692 -9.14 22.08 23.81
C TYR A 692 -8.44 23.25 24.53
N HIS A 693 -7.27 23.61 24.06
CA HIS A 693 -6.49 24.70 24.66
C HIS A 693 -5.73 25.49 23.60
N ASP A 694 -5.49 26.78 23.82
CA ASP A 694 -4.53 27.57 23.04
C ASP A 694 -3.09 27.16 23.35
N CYS A 695 -2.17 27.62 22.54
CA CYS A 695 -0.74 27.34 22.73
C CYS A 695 -0.03 28.61 23.26
N PRO A 696 0.02 28.82 24.59
CA PRO A 696 0.88 29.83 25.18
C PRO A 696 2.34 29.39 25.09
N CYS A 697 3.25 30.31 24.83
CA CYS A 697 4.68 30.03 24.75
C CYS A 697 5.26 29.63 26.12
N GLY A 698 6.17 28.64 26.15
CA GLY A 698 6.90 28.15 27.32
C GLY A 698 6.59 26.71 27.69
N ASN A 699 6.70 26.33 28.95
CA ASN A 699 6.72 24.95 29.44
C ASN A 699 7.76 24.10 28.67
N VAL A 700 8.94 24.67 28.48
CA VAL A 700 10.05 24.08 27.73
C VAL A 700 11.27 23.93 28.62
N SER A 701 11.96 22.80 28.49
CA SER A 701 13.19 22.51 29.25
C SER A 701 14.40 22.35 28.33
N TYR A 702 15.52 22.97 28.64
CA TYR A 702 16.80 22.84 27.95
C TYR A 702 17.92 22.42 28.92
N PHE A 703 18.40 21.18 28.77
CA PHE A 703 19.44 20.64 29.67
C PHE A 703 20.63 20.11 28.88
N ASN A 704 21.82 20.52 29.25
CA ASN A 704 23.08 19.95 28.75
C ASN A 704 23.25 20.01 27.22
N ASN A 705 22.61 20.95 26.50
CA ASN A 705 22.82 21.14 25.06
C ASN A 705 24.06 21.96 24.76
N ILE A 706 24.55 21.86 23.53
CA ILE A 706 25.56 22.77 22.95
C ILE A 706 24.87 23.60 21.88
N PHE A 707 24.93 24.92 22.01
CA PHE A 707 24.43 25.90 21.05
C PHE A 707 25.60 26.64 20.39
N THR A 708 25.52 26.92 19.09
CA THR A 708 26.57 27.68 18.41
C THR A 708 26.07 28.99 17.78
N ARG A 709 24.76 29.12 17.53
CA ARG A 709 24.13 30.30 16.92
C ARG A 709 22.79 30.71 17.53
N ALA A 710 22.22 29.91 18.42
CA ALA A 710 20.92 30.15 18.99
C ALA A 710 20.91 31.38 19.92
N GLU A 711 19.90 32.24 19.79
CA GLU A 711 19.66 33.36 20.70
C GLU A 711 18.58 32.95 21.70
N MET A 712 19.01 32.44 22.87
CA MET A 712 18.09 31.87 23.88
C MET A 712 17.39 32.90 24.76
N THR A 713 17.72 34.17 24.64
CA THR A 713 17.03 35.30 25.28
C THR A 713 15.57 35.43 24.81
N GLU A 714 15.24 34.89 23.65
CA GLU A 714 13.85 34.78 23.16
C GLU A 714 12.90 34.06 24.12
N TYR A 715 13.44 33.29 25.08
CA TYR A 715 12.66 32.56 26.10
C TYR A 715 12.46 33.36 27.40
N ASP A 716 13.12 34.50 27.58
CA ASP A 716 13.09 35.24 28.85
C ASP A 716 11.69 35.79 29.19
N ASP A 717 10.86 36.05 28.16
CA ASP A 717 9.52 36.60 28.28
C ASP A 717 8.37 35.59 28.00
N CYS A 718 8.65 34.27 28.09
CA CYS A 718 7.63 33.25 27.86
C CYS A 718 6.51 33.30 28.92
N VAL A 719 5.27 33.03 28.50
CA VAL A 719 4.07 33.03 29.35
C VAL A 719 4.11 31.88 30.36
N LEU A 720 4.50 30.67 29.91
CA LEU A 720 4.66 29.51 30.77
C LEU A 720 6.11 29.38 31.23
N PRO A 721 6.37 28.72 32.38
CA PRO A 721 7.73 28.54 32.91
C PRO A 721 8.67 27.86 31.91
N VAL A 722 9.90 28.35 31.83
CA VAL A 722 11.00 27.76 31.07
C VAL A 722 12.09 27.35 32.04
N GLN A 723 12.65 26.17 31.84
CA GLN A 723 13.75 25.61 32.62
C GLN A 723 14.98 25.48 31.73
N MET A 724 16.08 26.17 32.13
CA MET A 724 17.36 26.02 31.42
C MET A 724 18.46 25.76 32.45
N GLU A 725 19.28 24.73 32.19
CA GLU A 725 20.37 24.44 33.12
C GLU A 725 21.56 23.77 32.41
N LYS A 726 22.75 24.33 32.70
CA LYS A 726 24.05 23.73 32.29
C LYS A 726 24.24 23.54 30.79
N ASN A 727 23.60 24.36 29.94
CA ASN A 727 23.90 24.37 28.53
C ASN A 727 25.22 25.09 28.21
N CYS A 728 25.83 24.76 27.08
CA CYS A 728 27.01 25.41 26.54
C CYS A 728 26.63 26.31 25.35
N TYR A 729 27.22 27.50 25.32
CA TYR A 729 27.04 28.51 24.30
C TYR A 729 28.37 28.83 23.64
N TRP A 730 28.56 28.49 22.39
CA TRP A 730 29.75 28.71 21.63
C TRP A 730 29.52 29.73 20.50
N GLY A 731 30.58 30.48 20.17
CA GLY A 731 30.57 31.36 19.01
C GLY A 731 29.51 32.47 19.11
N GLU A 732 28.55 32.46 18.20
CA GLU A 732 27.47 33.46 18.10
C GLU A 732 26.31 33.22 19.09
N ALA A 733 26.27 32.09 19.77
CA ALA A 733 25.14 31.73 20.65
C ALA A 733 25.07 32.64 21.89
N VAL A 734 23.85 33.06 22.20
CA VAL A 734 23.54 33.96 23.34
C VAL A 734 22.70 33.20 24.36
N SER A 735 23.18 33.17 25.61
CA SER A 735 22.48 32.49 26.71
C SER A 735 21.29 33.31 27.21
N SER A 736 20.19 32.62 27.57
CA SER A 736 19.13 33.20 28.37
C SER A 736 19.57 33.54 29.80
N GLY A 737 18.98 34.57 30.36
CA GLY A 737 19.12 34.88 31.77
C GLY A 737 18.56 33.79 32.72
N LEU A 738 17.71 32.90 32.18
CA LEU A 738 17.11 31.77 32.90
C LEU A 738 18.07 30.56 33.04
N ASP A 739 19.15 30.49 32.21
CA ASP A 739 20.07 29.33 32.24
C ASP A 739 21.01 29.35 33.43
N LYS A 740 20.69 28.47 34.40
CA LYS A 740 21.52 28.31 35.58
C LYS A 740 22.76 27.50 35.24
N ASN A 741 23.94 28.05 35.65
CA ASN A 741 25.20 27.37 35.38
C ASN A 741 25.55 27.20 33.89
N ALA A 742 25.10 28.10 33.04
CA ALA A 742 25.52 28.15 31.62
C ALA A 742 27.03 28.30 31.48
N THR A 743 27.62 27.64 30.47
CA THR A 743 29.00 27.89 30.07
C THR A 743 28.99 28.66 28.77
N VAL A 744 29.60 29.85 28.73
CA VAL A 744 29.66 30.72 27.55
C VAL A 744 31.07 30.87 27.04
N ASN A 745 31.30 30.57 25.76
CA ASN A 745 32.56 30.75 25.05
C ASN A 745 32.33 31.46 23.71
N SER A 746 32.06 32.73 23.75
CA SER A 746 31.69 33.59 22.60
C SER A 746 32.81 33.77 21.58
N GLY A 747 34.09 33.52 21.94
CA GLY A 747 35.22 33.61 21.01
C GLY A 747 35.57 32.30 20.30
N PHE A 748 34.81 31.22 20.56
CA PHE A 748 35.18 29.92 20.06
C PHE A 748 34.43 29.57 18.77
N ASP A 749 35.21 29.32 17.70
CA ASP A 749 34.64 28.82 16.43
C ASP A 749 34.71 27.29 16.39
N ALA A 750 33.57 26.67 16.39
CA ALA A 750 33.43 25.23 16.34
C ALA A 750 33.75 24.61 14.96
N ASP A 751 33.81 25.40 13.87
CA ASP A 751 34.13 24.98 12.48
C ASP A 751 33.45 23.64 12.12
N ILE A 752 32.13 23.60 12.29
CA ILE A 752 31.31 22.38 12.09
C ILE A 752 31.11 22.11 10.61
N GLN A 753 31.51 20.92 10.15
CA GLN A 753 31.33 20.47 8.77
C GLN A 753 30.85 19.02 8.74
N VAL A 754 29.96 18.70 7.82
CA VAL A 754 29.55 17.34 7.52
C VAL A 754 30.19 16.90 6.21
N ILE A 755 30.99 15.83 6.27
CA ILE A 755 31.81 15.38 5.14
C ILE A 755 31.41 13.98 4.72
N GLU A 756 30.98 13.85 3.46
CA GLU A 756 30.68 12.55 2.85
C GLU A 756 31.96 11.83 2.43
N LYS A 757 32.12 10.58 2.84
CA LYS A 757 33.17 9.67 2.41
C LYS A 757 32.59 8.38 1.82
N THR A 758 33.46 7.52 1.31
CA THR A 758 33.04 6.25 0.66
C THR A 758 32.28 5.29 1.60
N ASP A 759 32.58 5.34 2.89
CA ASP A 759 32.07 4.44 3.92
C ASP A 759 31.03 5.08 4.85
N GLY A 760 30.71 6.38 4.64
CA GLY A 760 29.73 7.06 5.47
C GLY A 760 29.92 8.56 5.59
N TRP A 761 29.21 9.15 6.54
CA TRP A 761 29.23 10.59 6.81
C TRP A 761 29.98 10.90 8.10
N TYR A 762 30.76 11.96 8.05
CA TYR A 762 31.67 12.34 9.14
C TYR A 762 31.38 13.77 9.60
N LEU A 763 31.27 13.94 10.91
CA LEU A 763 31.28 15.24 11.57
C LEU A 763 32.74 15.68 11.79
N GLN A 764 33.13 16.81 11.23
CA GLN A 764 34.35 17.54 11.58
C GLN A 764 33.95 18.69 12.51
N ILE A 765 34.64 18.84 13.65
CA ILE A 765 34.32 19.86 14.65
C ILE A 765 35.58 20.24 15.41
N ASN A 766 35.75 21.52 15.72
CA ASN A 766 36.77 21.96 16.69
C ASN A 766 36.25 21.70 18.11
N VAL A 767 37.14 21.28 18.99
CA VAL A 767 36.88 21.07 20.41
C VAL A 767 37.63 22.16 21.21
N PRO A 768 37.03 22.79 22.24
CA PRO A 768 37.72 23.78 23.08
C PRO A 768 38.96 23.20 23.78
N GLU A 769 40.00 24.02 23.94
CA GLU A 769 41.27 23.60 24.59
C GLU A 769 41.08 23.13 26.03
N ASN A 770 40.08 23.66 26.71
CA ASN A 770 39.76 23.33 28.10
C ASN A 770 38.57 22.35 28.23
N TRP A 771 38.23 21.61 27.16
CA TRP A 771 37.03 20.72 27.14
C TRP A 771 37.02 19.73 28.30
N LYS A 772 38.16 19.13 28.63
CA LYS A 772 38.26 18.20 29.74
C LYS A 772 38.16 18.86 31.14
N ASP A 773 38.36 20.16 31.19
CA ASP A 773 38.21 20.97 32.41
C ASP A 773 36.77 21.55 32.52
N GLU A 774 35.95 21.34 31.46
CA GLU A 774 34.57 21.78 31.44
C GLU A 774 33.82 21.22 32.63
N LYS A 775 32.91 22.00 33.18
CA LYS A 775 32.08 21.56 34.32
C LYS A 775 31.18 20.39 33.89
N PHE A 776 31.34 19.28 34.56
CA PHE A 776 30.54 18.10 34.31
C PHE A 776 29.08 18.35 34.67
N ARG A 777 28.22 17.69 33.89
CA ARG A 777 26.77 17.76 34.04
C ARG A 777 26.25 16.63 34.93
N ASP A 778 25.16 16.86 35.61
CA ASP A 778 24.45 15.80 36.31
C ASP A 778 23.67 14.95 35.32
N LYS A 779 23.38 13.73 35.70
CA LYS A 779 22.49 12.86 34.97
C LYS A 779 21.10 13.50 34.87
N VAL A 780 20.53 13.52 33.68
CA VAL A 780 19.14 13.95 33.42
C VAL A 780 18.28 12.73 33.16
N SER A 781 17.11 12.71 33.74
CA SER A 781 16.08 11.72 33.47
C SER A 781 14.75 12.40 33.19
N THR A 782 13.80 11.68 32.64
CA THR A 782 12.46 12.24 32.35
C THR A 782 11.73 12.68 33.64
N LYS A 783 12.13 12.22 34.78
CA LYS A 783 11.63 12.72 36.09
C LYS A 783 12.04 14.18 36.36
N ASP A 784 13.23 14.58 35.86
CA ASP A 784 13.76 15.93 36.08
C ASP A 784 13.12 16.95 35.13
N LEU A 785 12.50 16.49 34.03
CA LEU A 785 11.84 17.30 33.01
C LEU A 785 10.43 17.76 33.41
N GLY A 786 9.87 17.19 34.47
CA GLY A 786 8.52 17.52 34.92
C GLY A 786 7.41 16.94 34.02
N ARG A 787 6.44 17.77 33.68
CA ARG A 787 5.25 17.36 32.94
C ARG A 787 4.89 18.42 31.90
N ALA A 788 4.34 18.00 30.78
CA ALA A 788 3.61 18.88 29.85
C ALA A 788 2.34 19.38 30.55
N SER A 789 2.24 20.69 30.78
CA SER A 789 1.27 21.29 31.71
C SER A 789 -0.19 21.14 31.27
N ILE A 790 -0.46 21.19 29.95
CA ILE A 790 -1.83 21.12 29.41
C ILE A 790 -2.40 19.71 29.50
N PRO A 791 -1.76 18.66 28.93
CA PRO A 791 -2.28 17.28 29.05
C PRO A 791 -1.96 16.64 30.40
N ASP A 792 -1.23 17.32 31.31
CA ASP A 792 -0.70 16.79 32.55
C ASP A 792 0.00 15.43 32.37
N GLN A 793 0.79 15.30 31.29
CA GLN A 793 1.51 14.08 30.95
C GLN A 793 3.00 14.23 31.21
N SER A 794 3.61 13.22 31.85
CA SER A 794 5.07 13.14 32.04
C SER A 794 5.79 12.75 30.75
N PHE A 795 7.11 13.00 30.69
CA PHE A 795 7.97 12.53 29.58
C PHE A 795 8.36 11.03 29.71
N ASN A 796 7.81 10.31 30.65
CA ASN A 796 8.06 8.90 30.87
C ASN A 796 7.51 8.04 29.71
N LYS A 797 7.94 6.78 29.65
CA LYS A 797 7.32 5.80 28.74
C LYS A 797 5.85 5.56 29.14
N GLU A 798 5.07 5.01 28.20
CA GLU A 798 3.65 4.68 28.40
C GLU A 798 3.37 3.88 29.69
N ASN A 799 4.24 2.93 30.04
CA ASN A 799 4.12 2.14 31.27
C ASN A 799 4.58 2.87 32.54
N GLY A 800 4.78 4.19 32.47
CA GLY A 800 5.26 5.03 33.55
C GLY A 800 6.77 4.93 33.86
N THR A 801 7.51 4.12 33.11
CA THR A 801 8.96 3.95 33.33
C THR A 801 9.71 5.25 33.00
N VAL A 802 10.51 5.73 33.95
CA VAL A 802 11.43 6.86 33.75
C VAL A 802 12.50 6.49 32.73
N ILE A 803 12.78 7.40 31.79
CA ILE A 803 13.89 7.28 30.85
C ILE A 803 15.10 7.99 31.41
N ASP A 804 16.18 7.27 31.62
CA ASP A 804 17.49 7.83 31.93
C ASP A 804 18.13 8.31 30.62
N LEU A 805 18.38 9.62 30.45
CA LEU A 805 18.96 10.22 29.25
C LEU A 805 20.52 10.15 29.35
N ILE A 806 21.03 8.93 29.37
CA ILE A 806 22.44 8.61 29.57
C ILE A 806 23.12 7.95 28.38
N GLU A 807 22.41 7.85 27.25
CA GLU A 807 23.01 7.41 25.99
C GLU A 807 23.68 8.58 25.26
N ASP A 808 24.66 8.30 24.44
CA ASP A 808 25.24 9.26 23.52
C ASP A 808 24.54 9.21 22.15
N TYR A 809 25.07 9.94 21.16
CA TYR A 809 24.55 9.96 19.79
C TYR A 809 24.49 8.56 19.16
N TRP A 810 25.44 7.70 19.41
CA TRP A 810 25.48 6.33 18.88
C TRP A 810 24.66 5.33 19.70
N GLY A 811 24.00 5.78 20.75
CA GLY A 811 23.25 4.93 21.68
C GLY A 811 24.13 4.15 22.65
N GLN A 812 25.39 4.56 22.79
CA GLN A 812 26.30 3.97 23.78
C GLN A 812 25.96 4.51 25.16
N ASN A 813 25.83 3.59 26.11
CA ASN A 813 25.44 3.96 27.45
C ASN A 813 26.62 4.55 28.23
N ARG A 814 26.49 5.80 28.68
CA ARG A 814 27.43 6.50 29.56
C ARG A 814 27.39 6.01 31.04
N LYS A 815 26.70 4.89 31.31
CA LYS A 815 26.51 4.30 32.61
C LYS A 815 27.87 3.92 33.23
N GLY A 816 28.15 4.49 34.38
CA GLY A 816 29.44 4.31 35.06
C GLY A 816 30.37 5.53 34.99
N GLN A 817 30.10 6.47 34.06
CA GLN A 817 30.70 7.80 34.13
C GLN A 817 30.04 8.55 35.32
N LYS A 818 30.86 9.12 36.19
CA LYS A 818 30.36 9.98 37.27
C LYS A 818 29.97 11.38 36.77
N LYS A 819 30.28 11.68 35.53
CA LYS A 819 30.23 13.01 34.95
C LYS A 819 29.84 12.90 33.47
N TYR A 820 28.90 13.73 33.03
CA TYR A 820 28.42 13.82 31.64
C TYR A 820 28.93 15.11 30.99
N TYR A 821 29.39 15.05 29.77
CA TYR A 821 29.66 16.23 28.98
C TYR A 821 28.36 16.80 28.38
N PRO A 822 28.30 18.12 28.12
CA PRO A 822 27.22 18.69 27.35
C PRO A 822 27.24 18.16 25.90
N GLY A 823 26.07 18.19 25.25
CA GLY A 823 25.89 17.70 23.88
C GLY A 823 25.79 16.18 23.74
N PRO A 824 25.61 15.69 22.52
CA PRO A 824 25.36 14.29 22.25
C PRO A 824 26.62 13.43 22.14
N ILE A 825 27.81 14.05 22.10
CA ILE A 825 29.09 13.40 21.87
C ILE A 825 30.09 13.73 23.00
N ASP A 826 30.69 12.71 23.58
CA ASP A 826 31.77 12.85 24.55
C ASP A 826 33.12 12.97 23.83
N PHE A 827 33.60 14.20 23.57
CA PHE A 827 34.91 14.40 22.97
C PHE A 827 36.03 14.00 23.94
N THR A 828 36.92 13.15 23.47
CA THR A 828 38.03 12.60 24.30
C THR A 828 39.31 13.46 24.30
N THR A 829 39.36 14.53 23.49
CA THR A 829 40.51 15.41 23.34
C THR A 829 40.27 16.77 23.99
N ASN A 830 41.36 17.44 24.42
CA ASN A 830 41.36 18.86 24.70
C ASN A 830 41.90 19.59 23.46
N GLY A 831 41.15 20.54 22.97
CA GLY A 831 41.51 21.33 21.81
C GLY A 831 41.61 20.55 20.48
N GLY A 832 41.72 21.32 19.43
CA GLY A 832 41.93 20.80 18.08
C GLY A 832 40.71 20.31 17.35
N LYS A 833 40.96 19.93 16.12
CA LYS A 833 39.96 19.45 15.19
C LYS A 833 39.79 17.94 15.30
N VAL A 834 38.57 17.46 15.47
CA VAL A 834 38.22 16.04 15.49
C VAL A 834 37.35 15.69 14.30
N MET A 835 37.42 14.44 13.85
CA MET A 835 36.61 13.89 12.79
C MET A 835 35.99 12.58 13.26
N LEU A 836 34.67 12.50 13.31
CA LEU A 836 33.92 11.38 13.86
C LEU A 836 32.93 10.85 12.82
N LYS A 837 32.85 9.54 12.63
CA LYS A 837 31.83 8.93 11.78
C LYS A 837 30.48 9.01 12.48
N VAL A 838 29.51 9.67 11.85
CA VAL A 838 28.18 9.91 12.43
C VAL A 838 27.05 9.18 11.71
N TYR A 839 27.29 8.68 10.50
CA TYR A 839 26.32 7.86 9.80
C TYR A 839 27.01 6.88 8.83
N ASP A 840 26.50 5.65 8.74
CA ASP A 840 26.97 4.64 7.78
C ASP A 840 26.32 4.84 6.41
N LYS A 841 27.02 4.48 5.33
CA LYS A 841 26.52 4.60 3.97
C LYS A 841 25.86 3.29 3.49
#